data_7c57d5234dfbdbd0adfe8286721f3f22
#
_entry.id   7c57d5234dfbdbd0adfe8286721f3f22
#
_cell.length_a   1.000
_cell.length_b   1.000
_cell.length_c   1.000
_cell.angle_alpha   90.00
_cell.angle_beta   90.00
_cell.angle_gamma   90.00
#
_symmetry.space_group_name_H-M   'P 1'
#
loop_
_entity.id
_entity.type
_entity.pdbx_description
1 polymer ?
#
loop_
_entity_poly.entity_id
_entity_poly.type
_entity_poly.pdbx_seq_one_letter_code
_entity_poly.pdbx_strand_id
1 'polypeptide(L)'
;MAKKNDSLNRRGFLKGAAAGAAAGAVSVVTPATVTPATPAETQVGGNVAPVVPAPTQQQLARETGAVRPPANVRAVERPGSDLMVQVLKDMGLEYVTANPGSSFEGLQESFINYGNPPNKTPEFITALHEESAVTMAHGYGKAEGKPMIALLHGTIGVQHAAMSIYQAYHDRSPVLMIAGRDEGFIAAHTAHDMAAMVRSYTKWDAQPKTLAESLTALQRAYNEAVTPPTGPTLVVLDTELQKEEARELKVPAYRPPQITGIDSTRAREIAKGLLDAQNPRIAVGRLRTPQGVKSAVELAELVGASTSTTATNGPMSFPQRHPLCGPGASTSYDYTLGLETPGAQVSLIGPGLATLLSRDSANIGFGGITPAAGGRAGRGGAPAANANPPIQVDAETSLPAIIDEVKRQITADKRRGIEERKAKHAEANQKAFVEALTQAVQARRNGWDSSPVATARIYAELWPLIKNEDWCLASPSGFSGGHNVQLWEHNKPYSCLGGQGAGGMGYGAPASVGAALAAKSRNRMVINVQTDGDLNYAPGVLWTAVHHKLPMLTVMHNNRAWHQELMFVEYMCGVRGRGTDRGHIGTSLREPFIDYSKMAAGYGMASEGPITDPTKLAAALKRGVDSVKRGEPYLIDVITQPR
;
A
#
# COMPACT_ATOMS: atom_id res chain seq x y z
N MET A 1 52.05 33.31 23.84
CA MET A 1 52.51 32.42 22.73
C MET A 1 51.27 31.77 22.10
N ALA A 2 50.87 32.31 20.97
CA ALA A 2 49.65 31.86 20.25
C ALA A 2 50.05 30.77 19.21
N LYS A 3 49.40 29.63 19.25
CA LYS A 3 49.51 28.60 18.18
C LYS A 3 48.52 28.97 17.05
N LYS A 4 49.11 29.15 15.86
CA LYS A 4 48.36 29.32 14.60
C LYS A 4 47.65 28.03 14.23
N ASN A 5 46.37 28.12 13.91
CA ASN A 5 45.63 27.10 13.18
C ASN A 5 45.92 27.22 11.69
N ASP A 6 46.52 26.22 11.11
CA ASP A 6 46.63 26.08 9.65
C ASP A 6 45.32 25.50 9.09
N SER A 7 44.54 26.33 8.43
CA SER A 7 43.40 25.91 7.61
C SER A 7 43.91 25.35 6.28
N LEU A 8 43.64 24.09 6.02
CA LEU A 8 43.92 23.43 4.71
C LEU A 8 43.13 24.12 3.59
N ASN A 9 43.86 24.76 2.70
CA ASN A 9 43.34 25.50 1.58
C ASN A 9 43.01 24.56 0.41
N ARG A 10 41.81 24.70 -0.14
CA ARG A 10 41.24 23.90 -1.24
C ARG A 10 42.09 23.82 -2.50
N ARG A 11 43.05 24.76 -2.68
CA ARG A 11 44.05 24.74 -3.77
C ARG A 11 45.22 23.77 -3.55
N GLY A 12 45.48 23.38 -2.30
CA GLY A 12 46.51 22.36 -1.96
C GLY A 12 46.08 20.95 -2.28
N PHE A 13 44.78 20.66 -2.15
CA PHE A 13 44.19 19.34 -2.42
C PHE A 13 44.22 19.01 -3.92
N LEU A 14 43.97 19.97 -4.78
CA LEU A 14 43.96 19.76 -6.25
C LEU A 14 45.36 19.62 -6.89
N LYS A 15 46.42 20.03 -6.22
CA LYS A 15 47.80 19.85 -6.72
C LYS A 15 48.40 18.49 -6.34
N GLY A 16 47.88 17.81 -5.34
CA GLY A 16 48.31 16.46 -4.95
C GLY A 16 47.74 15.33 -5.83
N ALA A 17 46.61 15.57 -6.50
CA ALA A 17 45.96 14.58 -7.37
C ALA A 17 46.51 14.52 -8.79
N ALA A 18 47.38 15.48 -9.21
CA ALA A 18 47.92 15.55 -10.57
C ALA A 18 49.31 14.89 -10.74
N ALA A 19 49.90 14.37 -9.66
CA ALA A 19 51.27 13.78 -9.70
C ALA A 19 51.30 12.25 -9.76
N GLY A 20 50.17 11.56 -9.84
CA GLY A 20 50.08 10.10 -9.82
C GLY A 20 49.78 9.41 -11.16
N ALA A 21 49.66 10.14 -12.27
CA ALA A 21 49.26 9.56 -13.56
C ALA A 21 50.24 9.86 -14.69
N ALA A 22 51.41 9.27 -14.63
CA ALA A 22 52.35 9.30 -15.76
C ALA A 22 53.19 8.03 -15.80
N ALA A 23 52.60 6.92 -16.25
CA ALA A 23 53.30 5.82 -16.91
C ALA A 23 52.29 4.86 -17.54
N GLY A 24 51.89 5.10 -18.78
CA GLY A 24 51.07 4.19 -19.58
C GLY A 24 50.97 4.73 -20.99
N ALA A 25 51.66 4.11 -21.93
CA ALA A 25 51.78 4.52 -23.33
C ALA A 25 50.38 4.70 -23.99
N VAL A 26 50.14 5.89 -24.52
CA VAL A 26 48.98 6.23 -25.33
C VAL A 26 49.30 5.91 -26.79
N SER A 27 48.60 4.90 -27.33
CA SER A 27 48.49 4.71 -28.78
C SER A 27 47.46 5.68 -29.32
N VAL A 28 47.88 6.60 -30.15
CA VAL A 28 47.05 7.56 -30.84
C VAL A 28 46.26 6.80 -31.92
N VAL A 29 44.96 6.65 -31.75
CA VAL A 29 44.01 6.22 -32.80
C VAL A 29 43.39 7.48 -33.40
N THR A 30 43.62 7.71 -34.68
CA THR A 30 42.98 8.75 -35.50
C THR A 30 41.47 8.58 -35.52
N PRO A 31 40.68 9.65 -35.44
CA PRO A 31 39.24 9.54 -35.48
C PRO A 31 38.76 9.13 -36.87
N ALA A 32 38.13 7.96 -36.97
CA ALA A 32 37.36 7.57 -38.14
C ALA A 32 36.05 8.39 -38.20
N THR A 33 35.80 8.98 -39.35
CA THR A 33 34.55 9.66 -39.67
C THR A 33 33.39 8.68 -39.55
N VAL A 34 32.51 8.91 -38.54
CA VAL A 34 31.28 8.15 -38.36
C VAL A 34 30.23 8.70 -39.32
N THR A 35 29.94 7.96 -40.37
CA THR A 35 28.75 8.14 -41.18
C THR A 35 27.51 7.78 -40.32
N PRO A 36 26.41 8.55 -40.36
CA PRO A 36 25.20 8.18 -39.61
C PRO A 36 24.64 6.89 -40.16
N ALA A 37 24.59 5.86 -39.34
CA ALA A 37 23.94 4.61 -39.67
C ALA A 37 22.43 4.84 -39.70
N THR A 38 21.81 4.49 -40.80
CA THR A 38 20.36 4.35 -40.93
C THR A 38 19.84 3.41 -39.82
N PRO A 39 18.70 3.69 -39.18
CA PRO A 39 18.16 2.79 -38.17
C PRO A 39 17.86 1.45 -38.83
N ALA A 40 18.57 0.41 -38.44
CA ALA A 40 18.20 -0.95 -38.79
C ALA A 40 16.85 -1.27 -38.16
N GLU A 41 15.86 -1.59 -39.00
CA GLU A 41 14.63 -2.21 -38.52
C GLU A 41 14.97 -3.47 -37.75
N THR A 42 14.83 -3.41 -36.44
CA THR A 42 14.98 -4.58 -35.60
C THR A 42 13.78 -5.49 -35.87
N GLN A 43 14.01 -6.54 -36.64
CA GLN A 43 13.06 -7.64 -36.74
C GLN A 43 12.76 -8.13 -35.33
N VAL A 44 11.49 -8.06 -34.95
CA VAL A 44 10.96 -8.66 -33.73
C VAL A 44 10.89 -10.18 -33.96
N GLY A 45 12.02 -10.81 -33.98
CA GLY A 45 12.16 -12.24 -33.75
C GLY A 45 12.33 -12.43 -32.27
N GLY A 46 11.35 -13.03 -31.62
CA GLY A 46 11.39 -13.31 -30.18
C GLY A 46 12.55 -14.22 -29.81
N ASN A 47 13.73 -13.64 -29.58
CA ASN A 47 14.73 -14.27 -28.75
C ASN A 47 14.30 -14.10 -27.29
N VAL A 48 13.50 -15.04 -26.82
CA VAL A 48 13.40 -15.31 -25.38
C VAL A 48 14.84 -15.52 -24.93
N ALA A 49 15.35 -14.62 -24.07
CA ALA A 49 16.65 -14.83 -23.42
C ALA A 49 16.61 -16.25 -22.83
N PRO A 50 17.73 -17.03 -22.89
CA PRO A 50 17.72 -18.37 -22.36
C PRO A 50 17.31 -18.28 -20.90
N VAL A 51 16.11 -18.77 -20.60
CA VAL A 51 15.65 -18.97 -19.23
C VAL A 51 16.72 -19.83 -18.61
N VAL A 52 17.36 -19.37 -17.54
CA VAL A 52 18.24 -20.22 -16.73
C VAL A 52 17.43 -21.48 -16.46
N PRO A 53 17.84 -22.65 -16.93
CA PRO A 53 17.02 -23.84 -16.79
C PRO A 53 16.76 -24.05 -15.31
N ALA A 54 15.52 -24.31 -14.95
CA ALA A 54 15.17 -24.66 -13.58
C ALA A 54 16.09 -25.81 -13.12
N PRO A 55 16.62 -25.75 -11.89
CA PRO A 55 17.47 -26.82 -11.37
C PRO A 55 16.74 -28.15 -11.47
N THR A 56 17.45 -29.20 -11.90
CA THR A 56 16.87 -30.54 -11.98
C THR A 56 16.52 -31.05 -10.58
N GLN A 57 15.57 -31.99 -10.48
CA GLN A 57 15.23 -32.66 -9.22
C GLN A 57 16.47 -33.21 -8.50
N GLN A 58 17.46 -33.69 -9.26
CA GLN A 58 18.71 -34.21 -8.72
C GLN A 58 19.60 -33.08 -8.15
N GLN A 59 19.63 -31.90 -8.79
CA GLN A 59 20.32 -30.73 -8.26
C GLN A 59 19.64 -30.24 -6.98
N LEU A 60 18.30 -30.07 -6.99
CA LEU A 60 17.53 -29.69 -5.81
C LEU A 60 17.73 -30.68 -4.65
N ALA A 61 17.72 -31.99 -4.92
CA ALA A 61 17.98 -33.01 -3.91
C ALA A 61 19.41 -32.92 -3.31
N ARG A 62 20.40 -32.48 -4.08
CA ARG A 62 21.77 -32.23 -3.58
C ARG A 62 21.85 -30.98 -2.74
N GLU A 63 21.15 -29.92 -3.14
CA GLU A 63 21.15 -28.63 -2.46
C GLU A 63 20.30 -28.67 -1.18
N THR A 64 19.20 -29.42 -1.18
CA THR A 64 18.29 -29.58 -0.03
C THR A 64 18.55 -30.84 0.78
N GLY A 65 19.63 -31.57 0.49
CA GLY A 65 20.01 -32.79 1.22
C GLY A 65 20.14 -32.51 2.71
N ALA A 66 19.60 -33.42 3.53
CA ALA A 66 19.60 -33.31 4.98
C ALA A 66 21.03 -33.11 5.51
N VAL A 67 21.33 -31.90 5.97
CA VAL A 67 22.55 -31.62 6.74
C VAL A 67 22.29 -32.17 8.14
N ARG A 68 23.09 -33.15 8.59
CA ARG A 68 22.99 -33.60 9.98
C ARG A 68 23.37 -32.46 10.91
N PRO A 69 22.58 -32.20 11.96
CA PRO A 69 22.95 -31.21 12.97
C PRO A 69 24.34 -31.56 13.54
N PRO A 70 25.16 -30.57 13.92
CA PRO A 70 26.44 -30.82 14.59
C PRO A 70 26.23 -31.75 15.80
N ALA A 71 27.14 -32.71 16.02
CA ALA A 71 27.01 -33.74 17.06
C ALA A 71 26.90 -33.18 18.51
N ASN A 72 27.22 -31.91 18.72
CA ASN A 72 27.26 -31.25 20.03
C ASN A 72 26.08 -30.31 20.29
N VAL A 73 25.03 -30.31 19.45
CA VAL A 73 23.84 -29.48 19.68
C VAL A 73 22.94 -30.17 20.71
N ARG A 74 22.64 -29.48 21.80
CA ARG A 74 21.65 -29.93 22.78
C ARG A 74 20.26 -29.79 22.16
N ALA A 75 19.52 -30.89 22.09
CA ALA A 75 18.11 -30.87 21.69
C ALA A 75 17.27 -30.16 22.77
N VAL A 76 16.39 -29.26 22.34
CA VAL A 76 15.36 -28.64 23.17
C VAL A 76 14.02 -29.15 22.68
N GLU A 77 13.32 -29.92 23.51
CA GLU A 77 12.08 -30.59 23.09
C GLU A 77 10.89 -29.64 22.90
N ARG A 78 10.89 -28.53 23.61
CA ARG A 78 9.82 -27.53 23.61
C ARG A 78 10.40 -26.13 23.69
N PRO A 79 10.91 -25.60 22.58
CA PRO A 79 11.50 -24.27 22.56
C PRO A 79 10.43 -23.17 22.70
N GLY A 80 10.83 -22.01 23.21
CA GLY A 80 9.94 -20.85 23.37
C GLY A 80 9.29 -20.40 22.09
N SER A 81 9.99 -20.53 20.95
CA SER A 81 9.45 -20.21 19.63
C SER A 81 8.22 -21.02 19.25
N ASP A 82 8.10 -22.29 19.68
CA ASP A 82 6.90 -23.11 19.47
C ASP A 82 5.67 -22.47 20.14
N LEU A 83 5.84 -21.99 21.37
CA LEU A 83 4.75 -21.33 22.10
C LEU A 83 4.40 -19.98 21.47
N MET A 84 5.40 -19.23 20.98
CA MET A 84 5.19 -17.99 20.25
C MET A 84 4.39 -18.22 18.97
N VAL A 85 4.76 -19.23 18.19
CA VAL A 85 4.02 -19.63 16.97
C VAL A 85 2.61 -20.12 17.32
N GLN A 86 2.42 -20.87 18.42
CA GLN A 86 1.09 -21.27 18.87
C GLN A 86 0.20 -20.06 19.18
N VAL A 87 0.72 -19.05 19.88
CA VAL A 87 0.00 -17.79 20.12
C VAL A 87 -0.46 -17.15 18.81
N LEU A 88 0.43 -17.07 17.82
CA LEU A 88 0.13 -16.48 16.52
C LEU A 88 -0.94 -17.29 15.75
N LYS A 89 -0.89 -18.62 15.85
CA LYS A 89 -1.92 -19.53 15.27
C LYS A 89 -3.27 -19.34 15.95
N ASP A 90 -3.30 -19.23 17.27
CA ASP A 90 -4.55 -19.06 18.03
C ASP A 90 -5.26 -17.73 17.73
N MET A 91 -4.52 -16.72 17.25
CA MET A 91 -5.08 -15.45 16.76
C MET A 91 -5.58 -15.52 15.31
N GLY A 92 -5.46 -16.67 14.62
CA GLY A 92 -5.95 -16.89 13.26
C GLY A 92 -5.13 -16.17 12.19
N LEU A 93 -3.83 -15.94 12.44
CA LEU A 93 -2.91 -15.37 11.44
C LEU A 93 -2.59 -16.42 10.37
N GLU A 94 -2.76 -16.05 9.11
CA GLU A 94 -2.69 -16.96 7.96
C GLU A 94 -1.32 -16.98 7.28
N TYR A 95 -0.62 -15.85 7.31
CA TYR A 95 0.64 -15.65 6.61
C TYR A 95 1.70 -14.98 7.49
N VAL A 96 2.95 -15.38 7.27
CA VAL A 96 4.14 -14.72 7.77
C VAL A 96 5.08 -14.44 6.61
N THR A 97 5.60 -13.23 6.50
CA THR A 97 6.56 -12.86 5.46
C THR A 97 7.89 -12.44 6.08
N ALA A 98 8.98 -12.81 5.43
CA ALA A 98 10.32 -12.44 5.85
C ALA A 98 11.32 -12.39 4.70
N ASN A 99 12.26 -11.46 4.78
CA ASN A 99 13.59 -11.65 4.24
C ASN A 99 14.37 -12.44 5.31
N PRO A 100 14.84 -13.69 5.05
CA PRO A 100 15.41 -14.57 6.07
C PRO A 100 16.57 -13.94 6.84
N GLY A 101 16.63 -14.19 8.14
CA GLY A 101 17.67 -13.64 9.00
C GLY A 101 17.89 -14.46 10.27
N SER A 102 19.12 -14.55 10.75
CA SER A 102 19.50 -15.38 11.91
C SER A 102 18.85 -14.95 13.23
N SER A 103 18.49 -13.68 13.37
CA SER A 103 17.92 -13.18 14.64
C SER A 103 16.50 -13.69 14.95
N PHE A 104 15.87 -14.38 14.01
CA PHE A 104 14.58 -15.06 14.21
C PHE A 104 14.59 -16.52 13.71
N GLU A 105 15.76 -17.15 13.71
CA GLU A 105 15.92 -18.53 13.24
C GLU A 105 15.04 -19.54 14.00
N GLY A 106 14.86 -19.37 15.32
CA GLY A 106 13.97 -20.19 16.12
C GLY A 106 12.51 -20.06 15.72
N LEU A 107 12.03 -18.82 15.50
CA LEU A 107 10.68 -18.56 14.99
C LEU A 107 10.48 -19.14 13.58
N GLN A 108 11.45 -18.97 12.68
CA GLN A 108 11.35 -19.51 11.33
C GLN A 108 11.27 -21.03 11.34
N GLU A 109 12.10 -21.69 12.14
CA GLU A 109 12.07 -23.15 12.31
C GLU A 109 10.69 -23.61 12.85
N SER A 110 10.17 -22.94 13.88
CA SER A 110 8.85 -23.27 14.43
C SER A 110 7.70 -22.98 13.45
N PHE A 111 7.76 -21.94 12.63
CA PHE A 111 6.77 -21.72 11.57
C PHE A 111 6.74 -22.86 10.56
N ILE A 112 7.88 -23.52 10.31
CA ILE A 112 8.00 -24.62 9.35
C ILE A 112 7.60 -25.96 9.98
N ASN A 113 8.05 -26.24 11.20
CA ASN A 113 8.02 -27.61 11.75
C ASN A 113 7.13 -27.80 12.98
N TYR A 114 6.72 -26.71 13.69
CA TYR A 114 5.90 -26.87 14.89
C TYR A 114 4.49 -27.38 14.58
N GLY A 115 4.09 -28.43 15.28
CA GLY A 115 2.78 -29.07 15.12
C GLY A 115 2.85 -30.31 14.23
N ASN A 116 2.05 -30.36 13.17
CA ASN A 116 2.06 -31.49 12.20
C ASN A 116 2.87 -31.07 10.95
N PRO A 117 4.12 -31.50 10.83
CA PRO A 117 4.94 -31.18 9.67
C PRO A 117 4.38 -31.82 8.37
N PRO A 118 4.48 -31.09 7.23
CA PRO A 118 4.88 -29.70 7.13
C PRO A 118 3.83 -28.78 7.70
N ASN A 119 4.25 -27.81 8.55
CA ASN A 119 3.35 -26.81 9.10
C ASN A 119 2.85 -25.91 7.95
N LYS A 120 1.52 -25.78 7.83
CA LYS A 120 0.91 -25.02 6.72
C LYS A 120 0.38 -23.65 7.13
N THR A 121 0.27 -23.37 8.41
CA THR A 121 -0.36 -22.15 8.92
C THR A 121 0.31 -21.67 10.19
N PRO A 122 0.78 -20.42 10.23
CA PRO A 122 0.87 -19.45 9.11
C PRO A 122 1.78 -19.92 7.97
N GLU A 123 1.35 -19.69 6.72
CA GLU A 123 2.18 -19.99 5.54
C GLU A 123 3.36 -19.01 5.47
N PHE A 124 4.58 -19.53 5.29
CA PHE A 124 5.78 -18.69 5.21
C PHE A 124 5.99 -18.16 3.79
N ILE A 125 5.97 -16.85 3.64
CA ILE A 125 6.15 -16.13 2.38
C ILE A 125 7.54 -15.51 2.33
N THR A 126 8.36 -15.98 1.42
CA THR A 126 9.73 -15.47 1.25
C THR A 126 9.72 -14.11 0.55
N ALA A 127 10.24 -13.10 1.22
CA ALA A 127 10.55 -11.79 0.65
C ALA A 127 12.05 -11.66 0.38
N LEU A 128 12.43 -10.88 -0.62
CA LEU A 128 13.85 -10.60 -0.91
C LEU A 128 14.35 -9.29 -0.29
N HIS A 129 13.50 -8.61 0.48
CA HIS A 129 13.82 -7.37 1.17
C HIS A 129 12.77 -7.09 2.26
N GLU A 130 13.17 -6.50 3.38
CA GLU A 130 12.27 -6.21 4.51
C GLU A 130 11.22 -5.15 4.19
N GLU A 131 11.56 -4.17 3.36
CA GLU A 131 10.60 -3.21 2.82
C GLU A 131 9.46 -3.93 2.10
N SER A 132 9.78 -4.90 1.23
CA SER A 132 8.78 -5.72 0.55
C SER A 132 7.95 -6.55 1.55
N ALA A 133 8.58 -7.12 2.58
CA ALA A 133 7.89 -7.91 3.60
C ALA A 133 6.81 -7.09 4.31
N VAL A 134 7.17 -5.92 4.84
CA VAL A 134 6.21 -5.04 5.53
C VAL A 134 5.15 -4.49 4.58
N THR A 135 5.54 -4.12 3.34
CA THR A 135 4.57 -3.61 2.35
C THR A 135 3.59 -4.68 1.88
N MET A 136 4.01 -5.96 1.76
CA MET A 136 3.09 -7.08 1.52
C MET A 136 2.09 -7.22 2.67
N ALA A 137 2.55 -7.17 3.92
CA ALA A 137 1.66 -7.20 5.09
C ALA A 137 0.71 -5.98 5.12
N HIS A 138 1.17 -4.81 4.70
CA HIS A 138 0.35 -3.61 4.55
C HIS A 138 -0.76 -3.80 3.49
N GLY A 139 -0.42 -4.30 2.30
CA GLY A 139 -1.38 -4.57 1.23
C GLY A 139 -2.40 -5.66 1.61
N TYR A 140 -1.96 -6.72 2.29
CA TYR A 140 -2.82 -7.75 2.87
C TYR A 140 -3.78 -7.15 3.90
N GLY A 141 -3.27 -6.33 4.83
CA GLY A 141 -4.08 -5.65 5.84
C GLY A 141 -5.16 -4.75 5.26
N LYS A 142 -4.88 -4.07 4.15
CA LYS A 142 -5.90 -3.29 3.42
C LYS A 142 -6.95 -4.16 2.76
N ALA A 143 -6.57 -5.31 2.22
CA ALA A 143 -7.48 -6.21 1.51
C ALA A 143 -8.36 -7.04 2.45
N GLU A 144 -7.81 -7.49 3.59
CA GLU A 144 -8.49 -8.37 4.55
C GLU A 144 -9.04 -7.67 5.78
N GLY A 145 -8.52 -6.48 6.12
CA GLY A 145 -8.81 -5.84 7.40
C GLY A 145 -8.19 -6.56 8.60
N LYS A 146 -7.31 -7.54 8.36
CA LYS A 146 -6.59 -8.34 9.36
C LYS A 146 -5.09 -8.14 9.22
N PRO A 147 -4.30 -8.24 10.31
CA PRO A 147 -2.85 -8.17 10.19
C PRO A 147 -2.27 -9.44 9.54
N MET A 148 -1.15 -9.24 8.87
CA MET A 148 -0.21 -10.27 8.46
C MET A 148 1.09 -10.07 9.23
N ILE A 149 1.81 -11.14 9.50
CA ILE A 149 3.08 -11.09 10.23
C ILE A 149 4.20 -10.69 9.26
N ALA A 150 5.07 -9.76 9.68
CA ALA A 150 6.34 -9.46 9.02
C ALA A 150 7.49 -9.68 9.99
N LEU A 151 8.39 -10.63 9.69
CA LEU A 151 9.62 -10.85 10.45
C LEU A 151 10.72 -9.96 9.90
N LEU A 152 11.46 -9.31 10.80
CA LEU A 152 12.51 -8.33 10.48
C LEU A 152 13.83 -8.76 11.11
N HIS A 153 14.91 -8.72 10.32
CA HIS A 153 16.23 -9.13 10.79
C HIS A 153 16.92 -8.03 11.60
N GLY A 154 16.77 -8.09 12.91
CA GLY A 154 17.46 -7.20 13.84
C GLY A 154 17.28 -5.72 13.51
N THR A 155 18.27 -4.94 13.87
CA THR A 155 18.33 -3.50 13.59
C THR A 155 18.27 -3.20 12.09
N ILE A 156 19.00 -3.95 11.28
CA ILE A 156 19.12 -3.70 9.83
C ILE A 156 17.78 -3.92 9.12
N GLY A 157 17.03 -4.97 9.49
CA GLY A 157 15.73 -5.23 8.91
C GLY A 157 14.69 -4.16 9.30
N VAL A 158 14.73 -3.65 10.53
CA VAL A 158 13.88 -2.52 10.94
C VAL A 158 14.23 -1.24 10.18
N GLN A 159 15.54 -1.00 9.94
CA GLN A 159 15.99 0.15 9.13
C GLN A 159 15.53 0.04 7.67
N HIS A 160 15.70 -1.13 7.04
CA HIS A 160 15.23 -1.37 5.67
C HIS A 160 13.71 -1.23 5.54
N ALA A 161 12.95 -1.65 6.55
CA ALA A 161 11.49 -1.59 6.54
C ALA A 161 10.93 -0.22 6.96
N ALA A 162 11.74 0.73 7.42
CA ALA A 162 11.29 1.97 8.06
C ALA A 162 10.27 2.76 7.22
N MET A 163 10.50 2.89 5.90
CA MET A 163 9.56 3.56 5.00
C MET A 163 8.21 2.82 4.91
N SER A 164 8.22 1.50 4.80
CA SER A 164 7.01 0.68 4.71
C SER A 164 6.20 0.69 6.01
N ILE A 165 6.89 0.73 7.17
CA ILE A 165 6.25 0.91 8.47
C ILE A 165 5.55 2.28 8.53
N TYR A 166 6.22 3.35 8.07
CA TYR A 166 5.62 4.68 8.00
C TYR A 166 4.41 4.72 7.07
N GLN A 167 4.46 4.06 5.92
CA GLN A 167 3.33 3.94 4.99
C GLN A 167 2.15 3.21 5.66
N ALA A 168 2.40 2.08 6.34
CA ALA A 168 1.36 1.32 7.03
C ALA A 168 0.74 2.13 8.18
N TYR A 169 1.55 2.89 8.93
CA TYR A 169 1.10 3.78 10.01
C TYR A 169 0.20 4.90 9.47
N HIS A 170 0.65 5.60 8.43
CA HIS A 170 -0.11 6.67 7.80
C HIS A 170 -1.45 6.17 7.24
N ASP A 171 -1.43 4.98 6.64
CA ASP A 171 -2.61 4.33 6.09
C ASP A 171 -3.44 3.59 7.14
N ARG A 172 -3.04 3.57 8.41
CA ARG A 172 -3.70 2.84 9.49
C ARG A 172 -3.96 1.39 9.11
N SER A 173 -3.02 0.76 8.40
CA SER A 173 -3.14 -0.65 8.05
C SER A 173 -2.63 -1.51 9.19
N PRO A 174 -3.38 -2.54 9.61
CA PRO A 174 -2.90 -3.43 10.65
C PRO A 174 -1.76 -4.30 10.13
N VAL A 175 -0.60 -4.21 10.77
CA VAL A 175 0.58 -5.05 10.49
C VAL A 175 1.17 -5.49 11.82
N LEU A 176 1.43 -6.78 11.97
CA LEU A 176 2.15 -7.31 13.13
C LEU A 176 3.61 -7.57 12.76
N MET A 177 4.51 -6.72 13.23
CA MET A 177 5.94 -6.88 13.01
C MET A 177 6.60 -7.56 14.20
N ILE A 178 7.53 -8.46 13.90
CA ILE A 178 8.38 -9.12 14.90
C ILE A 178 9.82 -8.94 14.44
N ALA A 179 10.64 -8.28 15.24
CA ALA A 179 12.07 -8.15 15.00
C ALA A 179 12.86 -9.06 15.93
N GLY A 180 13.79 -9.82 15.40
CA GLY A 180 14.70 -10.61 16.21
C GLY A 180 15.79 -9.74 16.82
N ARG A 181 16.33 -10.14 17.97
CA ARG A 181 17.43 -9.47 18.67
C ARG A 181 18.39 -10.51 19.23
N ASP A 182 19.68 -10.26 19.11
CA ASP A 182 20.72 -11.06 19.75
C ASP A 182 21.11 -10.43 21.09
N GLU A 183 20.94 -11.14 22.21
CA GLU A 183 21.30 -10.65 23.52
C GLU A 183 22.83 -10.71 23.73
N GLY A 184 23.36 -9.72 24.45
CA GLY A 184 24.77 -9.69 24.86
C GLY A 184 25.77 -9.30 23.76
N PHE A 185 25.34 -9.15 22.52
CA PHE A 185 26.21 -8.80 21.41
C PHE A 185 25.74 -7.51 20.71
N ILE A 186 26.20 -6.36 21.19
CA ILE A 186 25.97 -5.07 20.53
C ILE A 186 26.88 -4.95 19.31
N ALA A 187 26.96 -5.96 18.49
CA ALA A 187 27.73 -5.92 17.26
C ALA A 187 26.83 -6.28 16.10
N ALA A 188 27.06 -5.69 15.00
CA ALA A 188 26.46 -5.94 13.69
C ALA A 188 24.93 -5.76 13.60
N HIS A 189 24.07 -6.49 14.32
CA HIS A 189 22.64 -6.52 14.06
C HIS A 189 21.75 -6.02 15.22
N THR A 190 22.33 -5.63 16.35
CA THR A 190 21.58 -5.31 17.55
C THR A 190 21.86 -3.90 18.08
N ALA A 191 20.86 -3.01 18.03
CA ALA A 191 20.85 -1.75 18.74
C ALA A 191 20.20 -1.91 20.12
N HIS A 192 20.51 -1.01 21.08
CA HIS A 192 19.93 -1.07 22.42
C HIS A 192 18.40 -1.03 22.44
N ASP A 193 17.82 -0.07 21.71
CA ASP A 193 16.39 0.11 21.57
C ASP A 193 16.06 0.16 20.06
N MET A 194 15.84 -1.02 19.47
CA MET A 194 15.55 -1.14 18.05
C MET A 194 14.21 -0.50 17.69
N ALA A 195 13.23 -0.57 18.58
CA ALA A 195 11.91 0.02 18.34
C ALA A 195 11.97 1.55 18.30
N ALA A 196 12.95 2.18 18.98
CA ALA A 196 13.10 3.64 18.98
C ALA A 196 13.23 4.24 17.58
N MET A 197 13.83 3.50 16.63
CA MET A 197 14.01 3.97 15.25
C MET A 197 12.68 4.23 14.54
N VAL A 198 11.63 3.50 14.89
CA VAL A 198 10.32 3.54 14.22
C VAL A 198 9.17 3.88 15.18
N ARG A 199 9.42 4.10 16.46
CA ARG A 199 8.41 4.32 17.50
C ARG A 199 7.48 5.49 17.20
N SER A 200 7.96 6.54 16.53
CA SER A 200 7.14 7.69 16.16
C SER A 200 6.07 7.40 15.10
N TYR A 201 6.18 6.28 14.40
CA TYR A 201 5.24 5.81 13.38
C TYR A 201 4.93 4.31 13.51
N THR A 202 4.92 3.83 14.74
CA THR A 202 4.42 2.52 15.14
C THR A 202 3.35 2.75 16.22
N LYS A 203 2.21 2.09 16.10
CA LYS A 203 1.10 2.30 17.02
C LYS A 203 1.41 1.82 18.44
N TRP A 204 2.16 0.74 18.54
CA TRP A 204 2.60 0.15 19.80
C TRP A 204 3.86 -0.70 19.57
N ASP A 205 4.76 -0.69 20.54
CA ASP A 205 5.94 -1.54 20.53
C ASP A 205 6.24 -2.13 21.91
N ALA A 206 6.93 -3.28 21.92
CA ALA A 206 7.45 -3.88 23.14
C ALA A 206 8.73 -4.68 22.87
N GLN A 207 9.54 -4.80 23.93
CA GLN A 207 10.71 -5.66 23.99
C GLN A 207 10.65 -6.47 25.30
N PRO A 208 9.90 -7.60 25.32
CA PRO A 208 9.76 -8.46 26.49
C PRO A 208 11.10 -9.06 26.91
N LYS A 209 11.25 -9.36 28.21
CA LYS A 209 12.48 -9.86 28.81
C LYS A 209 12.39 -11.33 29.24
N THR A 210 11.19 -11.88 29.26
CA THR A 210 10.94 -13.29 29.59
C THR A 210 10.06 -13.93 28.55
N LEU A 211 10.11 -15.25 28.46
CA LEU A 211 9.26 -16.00 27.56
C LEU A 211 7.76 -15.77 27.83
N ALA A 212 7.36 -15.72 29.10
CA ALA A 212 5.97 -15.44 29.49
C ALA A 212 5.50 -14.05 29.03
N GLU A 213 6.35 -13.02 29.19
CA GLU A 213 6.06 -11.68 28.67
C GLU A 213 5.98 -11.67 27.13
N SER A 214 6.81 -12.47 26.45
CA SER A 214 6.79 -12.58 24.97
C SER A 214 5.43 -13.07 24.46
N LEU A 215 4.86 -14.09 25.08
CA LEU A 215 3.56 -14.63 24.69
C LEU A 215 2.43 -13.59 24.86
N THR A 216 2.44 -12.87 25.97
CA THR A 216 1.45 -11.81 26.23
C THR A 216 1.66 -10.58 25.37
N ALA A 217 2.92 -10.21 25.06
CA ALA A 217 3.26 -9.10 24.19
C ALA A 217 2.78 -9.35 22.75
N LEU A 218 2.91 -10.57 22.23
CA LEU A 218 2.40 -10.93 20.90
C LEU A 218 0.87 -10.78 20.82
N GLN A 219 0.13 -11.27 21.83
CA GLN A 219 -1.33 -11.08 21.87
C GLN A 219 -1.70 -9.60 21.96
N ARG A 220 -1.00 -8.83 22.78
CA ARG A 220 -1.23 -7.40 22.91
C ARG A 220 -0.93 -6.67 21.61
N ALA A 221 0.20 -6.97 20.95
CA ALA A 221 0.56 -6.36 19.68
C ALA A 221 -0.52 -6.59 18.62
N TYR A 222 -1.06 -7.80 18.52
CA TYR A 222 -2.18 -8.09 17.64
C TYR A 222 -3.42 -7.26 17.99
N ASN A 223 -3.81 -7.25 19.28
CA ASN A 223 -4.97 -6.49 19.74
C ASN A 223 -4.81 -4.99 19.46
N GLU A 224 -3.63 -4.42 19.70
CA GLU A 224 -3.33 -3.02 19.37
C GLU A 224 -3.40 -2.78 17.86
N ALA A 225 -2.89 -3.71 17.03
CA ALA A 225 -2.93 -3.57 15.58
C ALA A 225 -4.36 -3.51 15.02
N VAL A 226 -5.28 -4.34 15.54
CA VAL A 226 -6.66 -4.45 15.04
C VAL A 226 -7.66 -3.52 15.73
N THR A 227 -7.32 -2.95 16.89
CA THR A 227 -8.19 -1.98 17.57
C THR A 227 -8.15 -0.64 16.83
N PRO A 228 -9.30 -0.05 16.46
CA PRO A 228 -9.32 1.27 15.81
C PRO A 228 -8.79 2.40 16.70
N PRO A 229 -8.03 3.35 16.13
CA PRO A 229 -7.51 3.35 14.77
C PRO A 229 -6.47 2.23 14.58
N THR A 230 -6.66 1.38 13.59
CA THR A 230 -5.74 0.26 13.31
C THR A 230 -4.36 0.77 12.90
N GLY A 231 -3.32 -0.04 13.01
CA GLY A 231 -1.97 0.39 12.64
C GLY A 231 -0.90 -0.67 12.88
N PRO A 232 0.34 -0.42 12.43
CA PRO A 232 1.45 -1.34 12.62
C PRO A 232 1.89 -1.39 14.09
N THR A 233 2.25 -2.58 14.55
CA THR A 233 2.82 -2.85 15.88
C THR A 233 4.12 -3.62 15.76
N LEU A 234 5.03 -3.48 16.73
CA LEU A 234 6.33 -4.12 16.72
C LEU A 234 6.61 -4.82 18.05
N VAL A 235 6.98 -6.09 17.98
CA VAL A 235 7.54 -6.85 19.11
C VAL A 235 8.98 -7.21 18.80
N VAL A 236 9.90 -6.82 19.68
CA VAL A 236 11.32 -7.19 19.57
C VAL A 236 11.56 -8.42 20.45
N LEU A 237 11.89 -9.56 19.84
CA LEU A 237 12.06 -10.84 20.51
C LEU A 237 13.54 -11.26 20.52
N ASP A 238 14.05 -11.53 21.71
CA ASP A 238 15.41 -12.03 21.88
C ASP A 238 15.56 -13.45 21.34
N THR A 239 16.69 -13.74 20.68
CA THR A 239 16.99 -15.09 20.15
C THR A 239 17.08 -16.14 21.26
N GLU A 240 17.55 -15.77 22.44
CA GLU A 240 17.63 -16.71 23.56
C GLU A 240 16.24 -17.09 24.09
N LEU A 241 15.28 -16.14 24.11
CA LEU A 241 13.88 -16.45 24.45
C LEU A 241 13.22 -17.39 23.42
N GLN A 242 13.61 -17.28 22.15
CA GLN A 242 13.13 -18.22 21.10
C GLN A 242 13.64 -19.64 21.32
N LYS A 243 14.87 -19.80 21.86
CA LYS A 243 15.54 -21.07 22.12
C LYS A 243 15.31 -21.61 23.53
N GLU A 244 14.80 -20.79 24.47
CA GLU A 244 14.56 -21.17 25.85
C GLU A 244 13.60 -22.36 25.95
N GLU A 245 13.89 -23.33 26.81
CA GLU A 245 13.01 -24.45 27.09
C GLU A 245 11.76 -24.00 27.86
N ALA A 246 10.60 -24.14 27.26
CA ALA A 246 9.34 -23.60 27.79
C ALA A 246 8.81 -24.32 29.03
N ARG A 247 9.34 -25.51 29.39
CA ARG A 247 8.95 -26.30 30.56
C ARG A 247 7.42 -26.38 30.72
N GLU A 248 6.90 -25.96 31.88
CA GLU A 248 5.47 -25.98 32.24
C GLU A 248 4.69 -24.74 31.78
N LEU A 249 5.34 -23.80 31.07
CA LEU A 249 4.68 -22.58 30.62
C LEU A 249 3.55 -22.90 29.64
N LYS A 250 2.36 -22.35 29.89
CA LYS A 250 1.19 -22.55 29.03
C LYS A 250 0.98 -21.31 28.14
N VAL A 251 0.50 -21.56 26.93
CA VAL A 251 0.04 -20.49 26.04
C VAL A 251 -1.18 -19.81 26.66
N PRO A 252 -1.18 -18.49 26.84
CA PRO A 252 -2.33 -17.78 27.37
C PRO A 252 -3.48 -17.82 26.36
N ALA A 253 -4.72 -18.06 26.84
CA ALA A 253 -5.89 -18.05 25.99
C ALA A 253 -6.07 -16.68 25.32
N TYR A 254 -6.25 -16.66 24.00
CA TYR A 254 -6.46 -15.41 23.28
C TYR A 254 -7.83 -14.80 23.61
N ARG A 255 -7.84 -13.49 23.81
CA ARG A 255 -9.04 -12.68 24.03
C ARG A 255 -9.04 -11.51 23.06
N PRO A 256 -10.04 -11.43 22.15
CA PRO A 256 -10.15 -10.31 21.22
C PRO A 256 -10.43 -8.99 21.96
N PRO A 257 -9.97 -7.86 21.40
CA PRO A 257 -10.19 -6.55 22.02
C PRO A 257 -11.69 -6.16 21.96
N GLN A 258 -12.12 -5.42 22.99
CA GLN A 258 -13.44 -4.80 23.00
C GLN A 258 -13.38 -3.46 22.27
N ILE A 259 -14.09 -3.34 21.14
CA ILE A 259 -14.17 -2.10 20.37
C ILE A 259 -15.36 -1.28 20.85
N THR A 260 -15.11 -0.02 21.22
CA THR A 260 -16.15 0.87 21.76
C THR A 260 -16.98 1.48 20.62
N GLY A 261 -18.27 1.22 20.63
CA GLY A 261 -19.27 1.88 19.79
C GLY A 261 -19.94 3.05 20.51
N ILE A 262 -20.88 3.68 19.81
CA ILE A 262 -21.65 4.81 20.32
C ILE A 262 -22.67 4.36 21.38
N ASP A 263 -22.90 5.19 22.39
CA ASP A 263 -23.97 4.97 23.35
C ASP A 263 -25.38 5.23 22.75
N SER A 264 -26.40 4.66 23.37
CA SER A 264 -27.79 4.72 22.85
C SER A 264 -28.36 6.14 22.81
N THR A 265 -27.93 7.04 23.69
CA THR A 265 -28.43 8.42 23.73
C THR A 265 -27.90 9.18 22.53
N ARG A 266 -26.61 9.12 22.27
CA ARG A 266 -25.98 9.77 21.11
C ARG A 266 -26.43 9.14 19.80
N ALA A 267 -26.62 7.81 19.75
CA ALA A 267 -27.17 7.15 18.58
C ALA A 267 -28.55 7.69 18.23
N ARG A 268 -29.40 7.90 19.25
CA ARG A 268 -30.74 8.49 19.11
C ARG A 268 -30.69 9.94 18.61
N GLU A 269 -29.80 10.74 19.14
CA GLU A 269 -29.61 12.13 18.73
C GLU A 269 -29.15 12.24 17.26
N ILE A 270 -28.19 11.41 16.84
CA ILE A 270 -27.72 11.35 15.45
C ILE A 270 -28.86 10.91 14.52
N ALA A 271 -29.59 9.85 14.88
CA ALA A 271 -30.73 9.37 14.11
C ALA A 271 -31.80 10.46 13.94
N LYS A 272 -32.12 11.19 15.03
CA LYS A 272 -33.03 12.32 14.98
C LYS A 272 -32.52 13.42 14.07
N GLY A 273 -31.25 13.82 14.18
CA GLY A 273 -30.65 14.86 13.33
C GLY A 273 -30.71 14.50 11.84
N LEU A 274 -30.39 13.26 11.48
CA LEU A 274 -30.46 12.77 10.10
C LEU A 274 -31.91 12.74 9.56
N LEU A 275 -32.89 12.37 10.39
CA LEU A 275 -34.30 12.27 10.01
C LEU A 275 -34.99 13.63 9.96
N ASP A 276 -34.60 14.61 10.74
CA ASP A 276 -35.18 15.95 10.77
C ASP A 276 -34.57 16.86 9.69
N ALA A 277 -33.40 16.51 9.17
CA ALA A 277 -32.70 17.27 8.13
C ALA A 277 -33.49 17.25 6.80
N GLN A 278 -33.48 18.40 6.13
CA GLN A 278 -34.00 18.52 4.77
C GLN A 278 -33.00 18.02 3.73
N ASN A 279 -31.72 18.24 3.98
CA ASN A 279 -30.61 17.87 3.11
C ASN A 279 -29.50 17.17 3.92
N PRO A 280 -29.71 15.94 4.43
CA PRO A 280 -28.69 15.21 5.17
C PRO A 280 -27.56 14.75 4.25
N ARG A 281 -26.35 14.73 4.80
CA ARG A 281 -25.16 14.19 4.15
C ARG A 281 -24.42 13.20 5.04
N ILE A 282 -23.84 12.16 4.43
CA ILE A 282 -22.93 11.25 5.11
C ILE A 282 -21.56 11.33 4.42
N ALA A 283 -20.56 11.85 5.12
CA ALA A 283 -19.18 11.88 4.66
C ALA A 283 -18.48 10.61 5.15
N VAL A 284 -18.11 9.73 4.22
CA VAL A 284 -17.53 8.42 4.54
C VAL A 284 -16.01 8.47 4.35
N GLY A 285 -15.28 8.33 5.43
CA GLY A 285 -13.84 8.17 5.46
C GLY A 285 -13.43 6.70 5.28
N ARG A 286 -12.47 6.25 6.08
CA ARG A 286 -11.94 4.89 5.97
C ARG A 286 -12.79 3.90 6.74
N LEU A 287 -13.58 3.08 6.05
CA LEU A 287 -14.18 1.88 6.59
C LEU A 287 -13.29 0.67 6.32
N ARG A 288 -13.22 -0.25 7.29
CA ARG A 288 -12.26 -1.37 7.28
C ARG A 288 -12.84 -2.66 6.74
N THR A 289 -14.17 -2.83 6.84
CA THR A 289 -14.83 -4.10 6.55
C THR A 289 -15.92 -3.97 5.48
N PRO A 290 -16.19 -5.02 4.71
CA PRO A 290 -17.34 -5.05 3.81
C PRO A 290 -18.66 -4.81 4.53
N GLN A 291 -18.78 -5.25 5.80
CA GLN A 291 -19.98 -5.02 6.61
C GLN A 291 -20.11 -3.54 6.99
N GLY A 292 -19.01 -2.85 7.31
CA GLY A 292 -19.02 -1.41 7.56
C GLY A 292 -19.52 -0.63 6.34
N VAL A 293 -19.03 -0.97 5.15
CA VAL A 293 -19.49 -0.38 3.88
C VAL A 293 -20.98 -0.64 3.66
N LYS A 294 -21.43 -1.88 3.85
CA LYS A 294 -22.85 -2.25 3.73
C LYS A 294 -23.74 -1.46 4.70
N SER A 295 -23.33 -1.32 5.95
CA SER A 295 -24.05 -0.53 6.95
C SER A 295 -24.08 0.96 6.62
N ALA A 296 -23.01 1.52 6.06
CA ALA A 296 -23.00 2.91 5.60
C ALA A 296 -23.98 3.14 4.42
N VAL A 297 -24.06 2.18 3.49
CA VAL A 297 -25.03 2.21 2.39
C VAL A 297 -26.45 2.13 2.94
N GLU A 298 -26.74 1.17 3.83
CA GLU A 298 -28.05 1.01 4.45
C GLU A 298 -28.48 2.30 5.18
N LEU A 299 -27.60 2.91 5.97
CA LEU A 299 -27.91 4.16 6.65
C LEU A 299 -28.21 5.28 5.66
N ALA A 300 -27.41 5.43 4.60
CA ALA A 300 -27.64 6.44 3.57
C ALA A 300 -29.00 6.28 2.88
N GLU A 301 -29.37 5.04 2.56
CA GLU A 301 -30.67 4.72 1.96
C GLU A 301 -31.86 4.98 2.90
N LEU A 302 -31.71 4.61 4.18
CA LEU A 302 -32.77 4.81 5.19
C LEU A 302 -33.11 6.27 5.43
N VAL A 303 -32.12 7.16 5.35
CA VAL A 303 -32.30 8.59 5.60
C VAL A 303 -32.30 9.44 4.31
N GLY A 304 -32.07 8.83 3.15
CA GLY A 304 -31.99 9.52 1.87
C GLY A 304 -30.89 10.58 1.83
N ALA A 305 -29.74 10.30 2.45
CA ALA A 305 -28.61 11.22 2.48
C ALA A 305 -27.74 11.12 1.23
N SER A 306 -27.27 12.25 0.70
CA SER A 306 -26.16 12.23 -0.25
C SER A 306 -24.88 11.79 0.45
N THR A 307 -24.00 11.11 -0.25
CA THR A 307 -22.75 10.60 0.32
C THR A 307 -21.54 11.11 -0.43
N SER A 308 -20.45 11.25 0.28
CA SER A 308 -19.14 11.53 -0.33
C SER A 308 -18.07 10.67 0.33
N THR A 309 -17.13 10.18 -0.46
CA THR A 309 -15.95 9.48 0.05
C THR A 309 -14.83 10.47 0.27
N THR A 310 -14.16 10.39 1.41
CA THR A 310 -13.01 11.23 1.77
C THR A 310 -11.70 10.42 1.86
N ALA A 311 -11.80 9.08 1.79
CA ALA A 311 -10.63 8.21 1.82
C ALA A 311 -10.01 8.11 0.43
N THR A 312 -8.81 8.69 0.26
CA THR A 312 -8.05 8.63 -1.00
C THR A 312 -7.05 7.48 -1.05
N ASN A 313 -6.57 7.04 0.12
CA ASN A 313 -5.46 6.08 0.25
C ASN A 313 -5.86 4.80 1.00
N GLY A 314 -7.13 4.46 0.99
CA GLY A 314 -7.67 3.27 1.64
C GLY A 314 -8.61 2.49 0.74
N PRO A 315 -9.12 1.35 1.21
CA PRO A 315 -10.14 0.59 0.51
C PRO A 315 -11.36 1.43 0.18
N MET A 316 -12.08 1.07 -0.89
CA MET A 316 -13.33 1.73 -1.29
C MET A 316 -14.32 1.68 -0.13
N SER A 317 -14.70 2.85 0.37
CA SER A 317 -15.54 3.00 1.58
C SER A 317 -17.03 3.20 1.27
N PHE A 318 -17.37 3.50 0.02
CA PHE A 318 -18.75 3.63 -0.45
C PHE A 318 -18.79 3.38 -1.97
N PRO A 319 -19.76 2.62 -2.51
CA PRO A 319 -19.87 2.32 -3.94
C PRO A 319 -20.00 3.60 -4.78
N GLN A 320 -19.09 3.79 -5.72
CA GLN A 320 -19.01 5.04 -6.49
C GLN A 320 -20.20 5.28 -7.43
N ARG A 321 -20.87 4.20 -7.87
CA ARG A 321 -22.05 4.27 -8.74
C ARG A 321 -23.38 4.16 -7.99
N HIS A 322 -23.32 4.16 -6.66
CA HIS A 322 -24.55 4.19 -5.87
C HIS A 322 -25.31 5.51 -6.14
N PRO A 323 -26.64 5.47 -6.32
CA PRO A 323 -27.43 6.67 -6.64
C PRO A 323 -27.27 7.84 -5.67
N LEU A 324 -26.94 7.55 -4.42
CA LEU A 324 -26.68 8.56 -3.39
C LEU A 324 -25.22 9.00 -3.29
N CYS A 325 -24.30 8.41 -4.07
CA CYS A 325 -22.88 8.78 -4.06
C CYS A 325 -22.63 9.98 -5.00
N GLY A 326 -22.30 11.11 -4.45
CA GLY A 326 -22.02 12.32 -5.21
C GLY A 326 -22.48 13.60 -4.49
N PRO A 327 -22.41 14.74 -5.19
CA PRO A 327 -22.80 16.03 -4.60
C PRO A 327 -24.30 16.12 -4.25
N GLY A 328 -25.15 15.23 -4.81
CA GLY A 328 -26.59 15.29 -4.61
C GLY A 328 -27.26 16.45 -5.35
N ALA A 329 -28.55 16.63 -5.09
CA ALA A 329 -29.35 17.71 -5.67
C ALA A 329 -29.22 19.05 -4.94
N SER A 330 -28.48 19.09 -3.82
CA SER A 330 -28.31 20.30 -3.01
C SER A 330 -26.85 20.69 -2.86
N THR A 331 -26.57 21.98 -2.87
CA THR A 331 -25.25 22.54 -2.60
C THR A 331 -25.06 22.92 -1.13
N SER A 332 -26.15 22.86 -0.32
CA SER A 332 -26.13 23.14 1.12
C SER A 332 -26.70 21.95 1.90
N TYR A 333 -26.02 21.57 2.95
CA TYR A 333 -26.41 20.50 3.85
C TYR A 333 -26.74 21.08 5.21
N ASP A 334 -27.86 20.68 5.80
CA ASP A 334 -28.31 21.13 7.11
C ASP A 334 -27.95 20.15 8.24
N TYR A 335 -27.59 18.91 7.90
CA TYR A 335 -27.00 17.95 8.82
C TYR A 335 -25.97 17.07 8.11
N THR A 336 -24.79 16.91 8.69
CA THR A 336 -23.73 16.04 8.17
C THR A 336 -23.26 15.06 9.22
N LEU A 337 -23.25 13.77 8.88
CA LEU A 337 -22.61 12.72 9.65
C LEU A 337 -21.27 12.37 9.03
N GLY A 338 -20.18 12.55 9.77
CA GLY A 338 -18.85 12.09 9.39
C GLY A 338 -18.56 10.70 9.97
N LEU A 339 -18.14 9.76 9.13
CA LEU A 339 -17.73 8.41 9.51
C LEU A 339 -16.23 8.26 9.22
N GLU A 340 -15.38 8.16 10.25
CA GLU A 340 -13.91 8.08 10.11
C GLU A 340 -13.33 9.17 9.18
N THR A 341 -13.89 10.37 9.25
CA THR A 341 -13.50 11.52 8.42
C THR A 341 -12.55 12.40 9.21
N PRO A 342 -11.33 12.67 8.75
CA PRO A 342 -10.38 13.56 9.45
C PRO A 342 -10.94 14.96 9.68
N GLY A 343 -10.69 15.54 10.85
CA GLY A 343 -11.27 16.82 11.28
C GLY A 343 -11.04 18.03 10.34
N ALA A 344 -9.94 18.07 9.60
CA ALA A 344 -9.66 19.13 8.63
C ALA A 344 -10.61 19.12 7.42
N GLN A 345 -11.19 17.96 7.08
CA GLN A 345 -12.17 17.83 5.99
C GLN A 345 -13.61 18.06 6.48
N VAL A 346 -13.82 17.93 7.77
CA VAL A 346 -15.11 18.14 8.43
C VAL A 346 -15.48 19.61 8.55
N SER A 347 -14.50 20.49 8.69
CA SER A 347 -14.72 21.96 8.80
C SER A 347 -15.30 22.61 7.53
N LEU A 348 -15.34 21.89 6.41
CA LEU A 348 -15.92 22.36 5.16
C LEU A 348 -17.41 21.96 4.99
N ILE A 349 -18.02 21.32 6.00
CA ILE A 349 -19.27 20.57 5.80
C ILE A 349 -20.49 21.18 6.54
N GLY A 350 -20.53 22.45 6.87
CA GLY A 350 -21.77 23.13 7.29
C GLY A 350 -22.27 22.83 8.73
N PRO A 351 -23.40 23.41 9.13
CA PRO A 351 -23.97 23.28 10.47
C PRO A 351 -24.58 21.88 10.74
N GLY A 352 -24.78 21.53 12.01
CA GLY A 352 -25.42 20.25 12.39
C GLY A 352 -24.50 19.03 12.29
N LEU A 353 -23.21 19.20 12.52
CA LEU A 353 -22.20 18.16 12.34
C LEU A 353 -22.11 17.21 13.53
N ALA A 354 -22.27 15.90 13.27
CA ALA A 354 -21.77 14.84 14.14
C ALA A 354 -20.65 14.07 13.43
N THR A 355 -19.55 13.82 14.09
CA THR A 355 -18.44 13.03 13.52
C THR A 355 -18.07 11.90 14.47
N LEU A 356 -18.07 10.68 13.94
CA LEU A 356 -17.58 9.49 14.63
C LEU A 356 -16.14 9.24 14.18
N LEU A 357 -15.20 9.30 15.11
CA LEU A 357 -13.78 9.04 14.86
C LEU A 357 -13.26 8.06 15.89
N SER A 358 -12.54 7.07 15.46
CA SER A 358 -11.75 6.25 16.37
C SER A 358 -10.69 7.13 17.06
N ARG A 359 -10.37 6.75 18.28
CA ARG A 359 -9.47 7.52 19.18
C ARG A 359 -8.13 7.81 18.47
N ASP A 360 -7.61 9.01 18.66
CA ASP A 360 -6.31 9.49 18.16
C ASP A 360 -6.19 9.77 16.65
N SER A 361 -7.28 9.65 15.89
CA SER A 361 -7.27 10.01 14.46
C SER A 361 -7.17 11.51 14.18
N ALA A 362 -7.36 12.35 15.20
CA ALA A 362 -7.36 13.81 15.06
C ALA A 362 -5.97 14.41 14.77
N ASN A 363 -4.89 13.68 15.08
CA ASN A 363 -3.52 14.20 15.00
C ASN A 363 -2.74 13.80 13.73
N ILE A 364 -3.30 12.95 12.87
CA ILE A 364 -2.67 12.64 11.58
C ILE A 364 -3.21 13.61 10.53
N GLY A 365 -2.89 14.88 10.70
CA GLY A 365 -3.18 15.93 9.76
C GLY A 365 -2.09 16.02 8.69
N PHE A 366 -2.13 15.14 7.69
CA PHE A 366 -1.54 15.46 6.40
C PHE A 366 -2.69 15.76 5.44
N GLY A 367 -2.95 17.04 5.25
CA GLY A 367 -3.71 17.49 4.11
C GLY A 367 -3.05 16.93 2.87
N GLY A 368 -3.79 16.09 2.13
CA GLY A 368 -3.34 15.68 0.82
C GLY A 368 -2.96 16.94 0.05
N ILE A 369 -1.71 17.04 -0.36
CA ILE A 369 -1.28 17.98 -1.37
C ILE A 369 -1.89 17.47 -2.67
N THR A 370 -3.15 17.80 -2.91
CA THR A 370 -3.65 17.87 -4.27
C THR A 370 -3.01 19.13 -4.81
N PRO A 371 -2.14 19.09 -5.82
CA PRO A 371 -1.79 20.29 -6.54
C PRO A 371 -3.09 20.78 -7.18
N ALA A 372 -3.72 21.78 -6.58
CA ALA A 372 -4.70 22.55 -7.30
C ALA A 372 -3.96 23.11 -8.50
N ALA A 373 -4.43 22.77 -9.69
CA ALA A 373 -3.95 23.38 -10.91
C ALA A 373 -3.95 24.91 -10.69
N GLY A 374 -2.76 25.52 -10.52
CA GLY A 374 -2.57 26.96 -10.50
C GLY A 374 -2.81 27.74 -9.19
N GLY A 375 -2.91 27.08 -8.01
CA GLY A 375 -3.11 27.79 -6.74
C GLY A 375 -1.89 27.77 -5.82
N ARG A 376 -1.44 28.95 -5.39
CA ARG A 376 -0.45 29.16 -4.32
C ARG A 376 -0.78 28.25 -3.13
N ALA A 377 0.20 27.46 -2.67
CA ALA A 377 0.14 26.84 -1.35
C ALA A 377 -0.07 27.93 -0.29
N GLY A 378 -1.31 28.15 0.11
CA GLY A 378 -1.64 29.00 1.23
C GLY A 378 -1.04 28.36 2.49
N ARG A 379 -0.28 29.12 3.26
CA ARG A 379 0.10 28.78 4.64
C ARG A 379 -1.20 28.37 5.34
N GLY A 380 -1.26 27.11 5.79
CA GLY A 380 -2.42 26.59 6.52
C GLY A 380 -2.74 27.51 7.69
N GLY A 381 -3.86 28.19 7.61
CA GLY A 381 -4.47 28.79 8.78
C GLY A 381 -4.75 27.70 9.80
N ALA A 382 -4.60 28.01 11.08
CA ALA A 382 -5.01 27.13 12.16
C ALA A 382 -6.44 26.63 11.86
N PRO A 383 -6.75 25.33 12.06
CA PRO A 383 -8.10 24.84 11.85
C PRO A 383 -9.05 25.66 12.73
N ALA A 384 -10.13 26.16 12.13
CA ALA A 384 -11.17 26.84 12.88
C ALA A 384 -11.62 25.90 14.02
N ALA A 385 -11.69 26.44 15.23
CA ALA A 385 -12.16 25.69 16.40
C ALA A 385 -13.53 25.09 16.06
N ASN A 386 -13.61 23.77 15.92
CA ASN A 386 -14.87 23.09 15.63
C ASN A 386 -15.82 23.29 16.79
N ALA A 387 -16.99 23.85 16.51
CA ALA A 387 -18.06 24.02 17.51
C ALA A 387 -18.52 22.67 18.10
N ASN A 388 -18.30 21.56 17.39
CA ASN A 388 -18.66 20.20 17.82
C ASN A 388 -17.42 19.28 17.73
N PRO A 389 -16.78 18.94 18.86
CA PRO A 389 -15.68 17.99 18.87
C PRO A 389 -16.14 16.60 18.39
N PRO A 390 -15.26 15.83 17.71
CA PRO A 390 -15.60 14.48 17.28
C PRO A 390 -15.94 13.58 18.47
N ILE A 391 -16.94 12.69 18.25
CA ILE A 391 -17.26 11.62 19.19
C ILE A 391 -16.21 10.53 19.00
N GLN A 392 -15.43 10.26 20.05
CA GLN A 392 -14.32 9.30 19.99
C GLN A 392 -14.82 7.85 20.15
N VAL A 393 -15.37 7.30 19.07
CA VAL A 393 -15.87 5.94 18.96
C VAL A 393 -15.55 5.38 17.58
N ASP A 394 -15.53 4.06 17.47
CA ASP A 394 -15.42 3.41 16.16
C ASP A 394 -16.71 3.56 15.35
N ALA A 395 -16.59 4.07 14.14
CA ALA A 395 -17.77 4.31 13.29
C ALA A 395 -18.47 3.00 12.87
N GLU A 396 -17.71 1.97 12.50
CA GLU A 396 -18.30 0.70 12.04
C GLU A 396 -19.08 -0.01 13.14
N THR A 397 -18.54 -0.06 14.36
CA THR A 397 -19.22 -0.63 15.53
C THR A 397 -20.44 0.20 15.96
N SER A 398 -20.45 1.49 15.63
CA SER A 398 -21.53 2.43 15.95
C SER A 398 -22.69 2.40 14.97
N LEU A 399 -22.44 2.07 13.69
CA LEU A 399 -23.44 2.10 12.63
C LEU A 399 -24.71 1.28 12.93
N PRO A 400 -24.63 0.02 13.45
CA PRO A 400 -25.84 -0.75 13.76
C PRO A 400 -26.77 -0.04 14.75
N ALA A 401 -26.22 0.56 15.83
CA ALA A 401 -27.02 1.27 16.82
C ALA A 401 -27.72 2.51 16.23
N ILE A 402 -27.06 3.24 15.34
CA ILE A 402 -27.65 4.39 14.64
C ILE A 402 -28.75 3.92 13.68
N ILE A 403 -28.52 2.86 12.91
CA ILE A 403 -29.48 2.26 11.98
C ILE A 403 -30.75 1.82 12.73
N ASP A 404 -30.60 1.14 13.87
CA ASP A 404 -31.72 0.70 14.70
C ASP A 404 -32.52 1.89 15.24
N GLU A 405 -31.85 2.96 15.65
CA GLU A 405 -32.54 4.18 16.09
C GLU A 405 -33.27 4.89 14.93
N VAL A 406 -32.67 4.95 13.73
CA VAL A 406 -33.36 5.47 12.54
C VAL A 406 -34.62 4.66 12.24
N LYS A 407 -34.52 3.32 12.22
CA LYS A 407 -35.68 2.43 11.98
C LYS A 407 -36.78 2.61 13.01
N ARG A 408 -36.42 2.94 14.26
CA ARG A 408 -37.40 3.19 15.34
C ARG A 408 -38.09 4.54 15.22
N GLN A 409 -37.37 5.57 14.76
CA GLN A 409 -37.87 6.96 14.71
C GLN A 409 -38.54 7.34 13.38
N ILE A 410 -38.35 6.52 12.32
CA ILE A 410 -38.90 6.85 11.00
C ILE A 410 -40.42 6.70 10.96
N THR A 411 -41.13 7.77 10.59
CA THR A 411 -42.58 7.78 10.40
C THR A 411 -42.96 7.62 8.92
N ALA A 412 -44.26 7.36 8.64
CA ALA A 412 -44.77 7.25 7.27
C ALA A 412 -44.54 8.54 6.46
N ASP A 413 -44.75 9.70 7.09
CA ASP A 413 -44.53 11.00 6.43
C ASP A 413 -43.07 11.25 6.13
N LYS A 414 -42.17 10.92 7.06
CA LYS A 414 -40.73 11.00 6.81
C LYS A 414 -40.28 10.08 5.66
N ARG A 415 -40.85 8.87 5.57
CA ARG A 415 -40.54 7.93 4.47
C ARG A 415 -40.82 8.53 3.10
N ARG A 416 -41.97 9.18 2.92
CA ARG A 416 -42.35 9.83 1.66
C ARG A 416 -41.35 10.91 1.27
N GLY A 417 -40.98 11.82 2.19
CA GLY A 417 -39.97 12.85 1.94
C GLY A 417 -38.57 12.29 1.66
N ILE A 418 -38.22 11.16 2.31
CA ILE A 418 -36.96 10.45 2.05
C ILE A 418 -36.94 9.89 0.63
N GLU A 419 -38.00 9.22 0.16
CA GLU A 419 -38.03 8.67 -1.19
C GLU A 419 -37.98 9.76 -2.27
N GLU A 420 -38.70 10.88 -2.08
CA GLU A 420 -38.60 12.04 -2.98
C GLU A 420 -37.20 12.61 -3.03
N ARG A 421 -36.50 12.70 -1.89
CA ARG A 421 -35.13 13.18 -1.80
C ARG A 421 -34.14 12.23 -2.45
N LYS A 422 -34.29 10.91 -2.24
CA LYS A 422 -33.50 9.87 -2.90
C LYS A 422 -33.58 9.98 -4.42
N ALA A 423 -34.78 10.14 -4.96
CA ALA A 423 -35.00 10.29 -6.40
C ALA A 423 -34.30 11.54 -6.96
N LYS A 424 -34.41 12.69 -6.26
CA LYS A 424 -33.71 13.93 -6.66
C LYS A 424 -32.18 13.79 -6.62
N HIS A 425 -31.64 13.14 -5.58
CA HIS A 425 -30.20 12.90 -5.48
C HIS A 425 -29.71 11.95 -6.57
N ALA A 426 -30.46 10.87 -6.83
CA ALA A 426 -30.11 9.92 -7.88
C ALA A 426 -30.05 10.57 -9.26
N GLU A 427 -31.02 11.40 -9.62
CA GLU A 427 -31.05 12.14 -10.89
C GLU A 427 -29.84 13.10 -11.00
N ALA A 428 -29.62 13.92 -9.95
CA ALA A 428 -28.52 14.89 -9.93
C ALA A 428 -27.14 14.19 -10.02
N ASN A 429 -26.95 13.11 -9.27
CA ASN A 429 -25.69 12.37 -9.28
C ASN A 429 -25.45 11.66 -10.61
N GLN A 430 -26.48 11.09 -11.23
CA GLN A 430 -26.38 10.48 -12.56
C GLN A 430 -26.00 11.52 -13.61
N LYS A 431 -26.61 12.72 -13.58
CA LYS A 431 -26.28 13.82 -14.48
C LYS A 431 -24.81 14.25 -14.29
N ALA A 432 -24.39 14.51 -13.05
CA ALA A 432 -23.02 14.91 -12.73
C ALA A 432 -22.01 13.85 -13.17
N PHE A 433 -22.34 12.56 -13.00
CA PHE A 433 -21.49 11.47 -13.47
C PHE A 433 -21.34 11.46 -14.99
N VAL A 434 -22.42 11.54 -15.75
CA VAL A 434 -22.39 11.55 -17.21
C VAL A 434 -21.60 12.76 -17.73
N GLU A 435 -21.79 13.93 -17.13
CA GLU A 435 -21.03 15.13 -17.47
C GLU A 435 -19.53 14.96 -17.20
N ALA A 436 -19.17 14.46 -16.00
CA ALA A 436 -17.77 14.20 -15.66
C ALA A 436 -17.12 13.16 -16.57
N LEU A 437 -17.83 12.07 -16.90
CA LEU A 437 -17.34 11.04 -17.82
C LEU A 437 -17.15 11.62 -19.22
N THR A 438 -18.11 12.41 -19.70
CA THR A 438 -18.04 13.04 -21.03
C THR A 438 -16.83 13.97 -21.12
N GLN A 439 -16.63 14.83 -20.13
CA GLN A 439 -15.47 15.71 -20.03
C GLN A 439 -14.17 14.91 -19.97
N ALA A 440 -14.16 13.85 -19.16
CA ALA A 440 -13.01 12.97 -19.03
C ALA A 440 -12.65 12.28 -20.36
N VAL A 441 -13.63 11.81 -21.11
CA VAL A 441 -13.42 11.20 -22.44
C VAL A 441 -12.94 12.24 -23.45
N GLN A 442 -13.54 13.43 -23.47
CA GLN A 442 -13.13 14.52 -24.39
C GLN A 442 -11.71 15.00 -24.13
N ALA A 443 -11.34 15.21 -22.88
CA ALA A 443 -9.99 15.64 -22.49
C ALA A 443 -8.90 14.64 -22.92
N ARG A 444 -9.26 13.36 -23.10
CA ARG A 444 -8.35 12.28 -23.46
C ARG A 444 -8.24 11.99 -24.96
N ARG A 445 -9.03 12.65 -25.78
CA ARG A 445 -8.94 12.48 -27.26
C ARG A 445 -7.62 12.98 -27.82
N ASN A 446 -7.05 14.03 -27.23
CA ASN A 446 -5.76 14.54 -27.64
C ASN A 446 -4.66 13.54 -27.25
N GLY A 447 -3.89 13.11 -28.24
CA GLY A 447 -2.79 12.15 -28.03
C GLY A 447 -3.23 10.70 -27.81
N TRP A 448 -4.51 10.35 -27.98
CA TRP A 448 -5.01 8.99 -27.78
C TRP A 448 -4.26 7.94 -28.61
N ASP A 449 -4.03 8.24 -29.91
CA ASP A 449 -3.33 7.37 -30.86
C ASP A 449 -1.83 7.71 -30.99
N SER A 450 -1.31 8.58 -30.15
CA SER A 450 0.10 8.95 -30.16
C SER A 450 0.98 7.85 -29.55
N SER A 451 2.20 7.73 -30.08
CA SER A 451 3.28 6.96 -29.48
C SER A 451 4.24 7.94 -28.79
N PRO A 452 4.65 7.70 -27.54
CA PRO A 452 4.27 6.62 -26.62
C PRO A 452 2.81 6.65 -26.17
N VAL A 453 2.35 5.55 -25.55
CA VAL A 453 0.95 5.31 -25.17
C VAL A 453 0.41 6.35 -24.17
N ALA A 454 -0.79 6.85 -24.38
CA ALA A 454 -1.46 7.71 -23.41
C ALA A 454 -1.83 6.91 -22.15
N THR A 455 -1.54 7.45 -20.94
CA THR A 455 -1.86 6.80 -19.67
C THR A 455 -3.32 6.41 -19.54
N ALA A 456 -4.24 7.28 -19.96
CA ALA A 456 -5.68 7.02 -19.94
C ALA A 456 -6.08 5.78 -20.77
N ARG A 457 -5.35 5.48 -21.83
CA ARG A 457 -5.62 4.34 -22.72
C ARG A 457 -5.41 3.01 -22.01
N ILE A 458 -4.42 2.91 -21.11
CA ILE A 458 -4.22 1.72 -20.28
C ILE A 458 -5.50 1.38 -19.51
N TYR A 459 -6.08 2.36 -18.82
CA TYR A 459 -7.30 2.15 -18.04
C TYR A 459 -8.52 1.86 -18.90
N ALA A 460 -8.67 2.59 -20.00
CA ALA A 460 -9.82 2.44 -20.89
C ALA A 460 -9.84 1.09 -21.62
N GLU A 461 -8.69 0.58 -22.07
CA GLU A 461 -8.61 -0.70 -22.77
C GLU A 461 -8.59 -1.91 -21.82
N LEU A 462 -8.15 -1.73 -20.57
CA LEU A 462 -8.21 -2.78 -19.57
C LEU A 462 -9.63 -2.99 -19.02
N TRP A 463 -10.42 -1.92 -18.88
CA TRP A 463 -11.76 -1.99 -18.29
C TRP A 463 -12.70 -3.02 -18.93
N PRO A 464 -12.88 -3.07 -20.27
CA PRO A 464 -13.73 -4.06 -20.89
C PRO A 464 -13.34 -5.52 -20.61
N LEU A 465 -12.05 -5.77 -20.36
CA LEU A 465 -11.50 -7.09 -20.11
C LEU A 465 -11.76 -7.60 -18.68
N ILE A 466 -11.96 -6.68 -17.72
CA ILE A 466 -12.05 -7.01 -16.30
C ILE A 466 -13.39 -6.69 -15.64
N LYS A 467 -14.23 -5.84 -16.24
CA LYS A 467 -15.47 -5.33 -15.62
C LYS A 467 -16.45 -6.40 -15.14
N ASN A 468 -16.44 -7.56 -15.75
CA ASN A 468 -17.33 -8.69 -15.42
C ASN A 468 -16.68 -9.72 -14.49
N GLU A 469 -15.40 -9.53 -14.12
CA GLU A 469 -14.65 -10.39 -13.21
C GLU A 469 -14.82 -9.94 -11.75
N ASP A 470 -14.39 -10.77 -10.81
CA ASP A 470 -14.11 -10.29 -9.46
C ASP A 470 -12.66 -9.78 -9.43
N TRP A 471 -12.50 -8.48 -9.33
CA TRP A 471 -11.20 -7.81 -9.43
C TRP A 471 -10.95 -6.83 -8.29
N CYS A 472 -9.68 -6.57 -8.05
CA CYS A 472 -9.17 -5.61 -7.08
C CYS A 472 -8.05 -4.80 -7.72
N LEU A 473 -8.18 -3.48 -7.78
CA LEU A 473 -7.08 -2.57 -8.07
C LEU A 473 -6.29 -2.34 -6.78
N ALA A 474 -5.22 -3.10 -6.60
CA ALA A 474 -4.41 -3.06 -5.39
C ALA A 474 -3.56 -1.80 -5.32
N SER A 475 -3.00 -1.38 -6.45
CA SER A 475 -2.27 -0.12 -6.58
C SER A 475 -2.65 0.57 -7.89
N PRO A 476 -3.33 1.71 -7.84
CA PRO A 476 -3.38 2.63 -8.98
C PRO A 476 -2.03 3.33 -9.07
N SER A 477 -1.51 3.56 -10.25
CA SER A 477 -0.38 4.47 -10.41
C SER A 477 -0.68 5.78 -9.67
N GLY A 478 0.21 6.20 -8.79
CA GLY A 478 0.00 7.38 -7.92
C GLY A 478 -0.30 8.66 -8.71
N PHE A 479 0.04 8.67 -9.98
CA PHE A 479 -0.15 9.78 -10.90
C PHE A 479 -0.99 9.40 -12.12
N SER A 480 -1.99 8.54 -11.91
CA SER A 480 -2.93 8.13 -12.95
C SER A 480 -3.86 9.25 -13.45
N GLY A 481 -3.77 10.46 -12.93
CA GLY A 481 -4.72 11.53 -13.27
C GLY A 481 -6.17 11.24 -12.89
N GLY A 482 -6.39 10.28 -11.97
CA GLY A 482 -7.73 9.84 -11.57
C GLY A 482 -8.44 8.96 -12.60
N HIS A 483 -7.72 8.44 -13.60
CA HIS A 483 -8.32 7.62 -14.66
C HIS A 483 -9.01 6.37 -14.13
N ASN A 484 -8.48 5.73 -13.10
CA ASN A 484 -9.11 4.60 -12.43
C ASN A 484 -10.50 4.97 -11.87
N VAL A 485 -10.65 6.11 -11.20
CA VAL A 485 -11.91 6.57 -10.63
C VAL A 485 -12.91 7.01 -11.69
N GLN A 486 -12.43 7.58 -12.79
CA GLN A 486 -13.27 8.15 -13.84
C GLN A 486 -13.72 7.14 -14.89
N LEU A 487 -12.89 6.11 -15.18
CA LEU A 487 -13.13 5.16 -16.25
C LEU A 487 -13.59 3.79 -15.76
N TRP A 488 -13.39 3.44 -14.48
CA TRP A 488 -13.80 2.17 -13.90
C TRP A 488 -14.94 2.35 -12.90
N GLU A 489 -15.65 1.27 -12.61
CA GLU A 489 -16.77 1.27 -11.67
C GLU A 489 -16.39 0.55 -10.38
N HIS A 490 -15.99 1.31 -9.37
CA HIS A 490 -15.64 0.78 -8.05
C HIS A 490 -16.91 0.60 -7.20
N ASN A 491 -17.67 -0.45 -7.45
CA ASN A 491 -18.94 -0.75 -6.76
C ASN A 491 -18.83 -1.88 -5.73
N LYS A 492 -17.79 -2.71 -5.82
CA LYS A 492 -17.58 -3.82 -4.89
C LYS A 492 -16.63 -3.39 -3.78
N PRO A 493 -16.88 -3.78 -2.51
CA PRO A 493 -15.89 -3.64 -1.45
C PRO A 493 -14.54 -4.18 -1.93
N TYR A 494 -13.46 -3.46 -1.62
CA TYR A 494 -12.09 -3.80 -2.05
C TYR A 494 -11.81 -3.79 -3.57
N SER A 495 -12.71 -3.27 -4.39
CA SER A 495 -12.40 -3.05 -5.82
C SER A 495 -11.27 -2.03 -6.03
N CYS A 496 -10.99 -1.18 -5.05
CA CYS A 496 -9.82 -0.31 -5.02
C CYS A 496 -9.28 -0.27 -3.60
N LEU A 497 -8.00 -0.59 -3.41
CA LEU A 497 -7.33 -0.49 -2.11
C LEU A 497 -6.67 0.89 -1.91
N GLY A 498 -6.72 1.75 -2.92
CA GLY A 498 -6.02 3.03 -2.94
C GLY A 498 -4.50 2.88 -3.04
N GLY A 499 -3.81 4.01 -3.19
CA GLY A 499 -2.35 4.05 -3.04
C GLY A 499 -1.94 4.11 -1.57
N GLN A 500 -0.74 4.59 -1.29
CA GLN A 500 -0.28 4.87 0.07
C GLN A 500 -0.29 6.39 0.33
N GLY A 501 -0.58 6.79 1.57
CA GLY A 501 -0.73 8.20 1.93
C GLY A 501 0.53 8.89 2.40
N ALA A 502 1.59 8.15 2.69
CA ALA A 502 2.82 8.69 3.26
C ALA A 502 3.74 9.37 2.24
N GLY A 503 3.48 9.20 0.93
CA GLY A 503 4.27 9.79 -0.15
C GLY A 503 5.60 9.10 -0.44
N GLY A 504 5.94 8.01 0.25
CA GLY A 504 7.15 7.23 0.00
C GLY A 504 7.01 6.30 -1.21
N MET A 505 8.12 5.95 -1.84
CA MET A 505 8.14 5.03 -2.98
C MET A 505 8.35 3.57 -2.53
N GLY A 506 8.22 2.61 -3.44
CA GLY A 506 8.39 1.18 -3.16
C GLY A 506 7.11 0.45 -2.75
N TYR A 507 5.94 1.07 -2.89
CA TYR A 507 4.67 0.53 -2.41
C TYR A 507 3.95 -0.41 -3.39
N GLY A 508 3.85 -0.01 -4.66
CA GLY A 508 2.86 -0.58 -5.61
C GLY A 508 2.93 -2.10 -5.76
N ALA A 509 4.07 -2.63 -6.17
CA ALA A 509 4.22 -4.06 -6.44
C ALA A 509 4.15 -4.91 -5.16
N PRO A 510 4.86 -4.59 -4.05
CA PRO A 510 4.75 -5.39 -2.83
C PRO A 510 3.34 -5.39 -2.22
N ALA A 511 2.66 -4.24 -2.17
CA ALA A 511 1.28 -4.18 -1.69
C ALA A 511 0.33 -5.04 -2.54
N SER A 512 0.57 -5.09 -3.85
CA SER A 512 -0.22 -5.92 -4.75
C SER A 512 0.01 -7.42 -4.53
N VAL A 513 1.24 -7.82 -4.18
CA VAL A 513 1.52 -9.21 -3.76
C VAL A 513 0.77 -9.55 -2.47
N GLY A 514 0.76 -8.63 -1.49
CA GLY A 514 -0.06 -8.80 -0.28
C GLY A 514 -1.56 -8.91 -0.56
N ALA A 515 -2.08 -8.09 -1.48
CA ALA A 515 -3.46 -8.20 -1.94
C ALA A 515 -3.73 -9.52 -2.68
N ALA A 516 -2.74 -10.06 -3.42
CA ALA A 516 -2.87 -11.34 -4.11
C ALA A 516 -2.91 -12.53 -3.11
N LEU A 517 -2.17 -12.45 -2.00
CA LEU A 517 -2.31 -13.41 -0.89
C LEU A 517 -3.74 -13.38 -0.32
N ALA A 518 -4.27 -12.18 -0.05
CA ALA A 518 -5.63 -12.00 0.41
C ALA A 518 -6.69 -12.52 -0.60
N ALA A 519 -6.39 -12.44 -1.89
CA ALA A 519 -7.27 -12.89 -2.96
C ALA A 519 -7.20 -14.39 -3.25
N LYS A 520 -6.16 -15.09 -2.76
CA LYS A 520 -5.84 -16.48 -3.09
C LYS A 520 -7.03 -17.46 -2.90
N SER A 521 -7.77 -17.31 -1.80
CA SER A 521 -8.95 -18.16 -1.51
C SER A 521 -10.21 -17.73 -2.24
N ARG A 522 -10.25 -16.56 -2.87
CA ARG A 522 -11.44 -15.94 -3.47
C ARG A 522 -11.42 -15.93 -4.99
N ASN A 523 -10.36 -16.42 -5.60
CA ASN A 523 -10.14 -16.37 -7.06
C ASN A 523 -10.32 -14.95 -7.64
N ARG A 524 -9.91 -13.92 -6.87
CA ARG A 524 -10.02 -12.51 -7.26
C ARG A 524 -8.80 -12.08 -8.05
N MET A 525 -9.02 -11.45 -9.20
CA MET A 525 -7.96 -10.90 -10.02
C MET A 525 -7.37 -9.66 -9.37
N VAL A 526 -6.08 -9.66 -9.08
CA VAL A 526 -5.37 -8.50 -8.55
C VAL A 526 -4.68 -7.74 -9.68
N ILE A 527 -4.89 -6.43 -9.70
CA ILE A 527 -4.34 -5.53 -10.71
C ILE A 527 -3.46 -4.49 -10.02
N ASN A 528 -2.27 -4.33 -10.57
CA ASN A 528 -1.30 -3.32 -10.20
C ASN A 528 -0.98 -2.46 -11.44
N VAL A 529 -1.30 -1.17 -11.39
CA VAL A 529 -0.77 -0.21 -12.37
C VAL A 529 0.45 0.44 -11.73
N GLN A 530 1.62 0.05 -12.18
CA GLN A 530 2.91 0.26 -11.54
C GLN A 530 3.70 1.38 -12.19
N THR A 531 4.13 2.37 -11.43
CA THR A 531 5.07 3.38 -11.93
C THR A 531 6.49 2.82 -12.03
N ASP A 532 7.22 3.25 -13.02
CA ASP A 532 8.58 2.80 -13.34
C ASP A 532 9.58 3.04 -12.18
N GLY A 533 9.64 4.26 -11.69
CA GLY A 533 10.52 4.60 -10.57
C GLY A 533 10.21 3.81 -9.29
N ASP A 534 8.94 3.63 -8.96
CA ASP A 534 8.49 2.93 -7.75
C ASP A 534 8.90 1.45 -7.72
N LEU A 535 8.86 0.76 -8.88
CA LEU A 535 9.28 -0.65 -8.94
C LEU A 535 10.78 -0.85 -8.65
N ASN A 536 11.62 0.14 -8.93
CA ASN A 536 13.06 0.03 -8.73
C ASN A 536 13.49 -0.02 -7.25
N TYR A 537 12.59 0.30 -6.31
CA TYR A 537 12.91 0.22 -4.88
C TYR A 537 12.99 -1.23 -4.39
N ALA A 538 12.09 -2.10 -4.85
CA ALA A 538 12.04 -3.48 -4.38
C ALA A 538 11.58 -4.45 -5.49
N PRO A 539 12.28 -4.52 -6.63
CA PRO A 539 11.83 -5.34 -7.77
C PRO A 539 11.86 -6.85 -7.48
N GLY A 540 12.63 -7.29 -6.48
CA GLY A 540 12.68 -8.69 -6.03
C GLY A 540 11.33 -9.28 -5.64
N VAL A 541 10.34 -8.45 -5.35
CA VAL A 541 8.97 -8.90 -5.05
C VAL A 541 8.29 -9.61 -6.24
N LEU A 542 8.76 -9.36 -7.47
CA LEU A 542 8.30 -10.09 -8.66
C LEU A 542 8.64 -11.58 -8.55
N TRP A 543 9.85 -11.91 -8.05
CA TRP A 543 10.21 -13.29 -7.75
C TRP A 543 9.30 -13.90 -6.68
N THR A 544 8.98 -13.16 -5.61
CA THR A 544 8.06 -13.62 -4.56
C THR A 544 6.69 -13.99 -5.14
N ALA A 545 6.15 -13.17 -6.04
CA ALA A 545 4.87 -13.45 -6.70
C ALA A 545 4.90 -14.76 -7.52
N VAL A 546 5.99 -14.99 -8.27
CA VAL A 546 6.19 -16.21 -9.07
C VAL A 546 6.37 -17.43 -8.17
N HIS A 547 7.26 -17.35 -7.18
CA HIS A 547 7.60 -18.45 -6.27
C HIS A 547 6.37 -18.98 -5.52
N HIS A 548 5.53 -18.05 -5.02
CA HIS A 548 4.31 -18.38 -4.28
C HIS A 548 3.08 -18.53 -5.16
N LYS A 549 3.23 -18.49 -6.50
CA LYS A 549 2.16 -18.65 -7.50
C LYS A 549 0.97 -17.73 -7.22
N LEU A 550 1.25 -16.45 -7.09
CA LEU A 550 0.25 -15.42 -6.78
C LEU A 550 -0.21 -14.73 -8.07
N PRO A 551 -1.42 -15.03 -8.57
CA PRO A 551 -1.90 -14.46 -9.81
C PRO A 551 -2.18 -12.98 -9.67
N MET A 552 -1.41 -12.15 -10.38
CA MET A 552 -1.60 -10.72 -10.45
C MET A 552 -1.18 -10.16 -11.80
N LEU A 553 -1.89 -9.15 -12.29
CA LEU A 553 -1.53 -8.40 -13.49
C LEU A 553 -0.82 -7.11 -13.09
N THR A 554 0.44 -6.99 -13.49
CA THR A 554 1.19 -5.73 -13.38
C THR A 554 1.27 -5.05 -14.74
N VAL A 555 0.72 -3.84 -14.85
CA VAL A 555 0.85 -2.99 -16.04
C VAL A 555 1.73 -1.81 -15.69
N MET A 556 2.91 -1.77 -16.28
CA MET A 556 3.85 -0.66 -16.06
C MET A 556 3.33 0.62 -16.71
N HIS A 557 3.26 1.69 -15.94
CA HIS A 557 3.15 3.06 -16.37
C HIS A 557 4.58 3.63 -16.47
N ASN A 558 5.27 3.28 -17.55
CA ASN A 558 6.68 3.58 -17.76
C ASN A 558 6.84 4.91 -18.51
N ASN A 559 6.88 6.01 -17.77
CA ASN A 559 7.12 7.34 -18.33
C ASN A 559 8.62 7.72 -18.38
N ARG A 560 9.49 6.84 -17.92
CA ARG A 560 10.96 6.94 -17.96
C ARG A 560 11.50 8.12 -17.17
N ALA A 561 10.84 8.47 -16.06
CA ALA A 561 11.24 9.58 -15.22
C ALA A 561 10.64 9.52 -13.82
N TRP A 562 11.33 10.11 -12.86
CA TRP A 562 10.76 10.65 -11.65
C TRP A 562 9.95 11.90 -12.00
N HIS A 563 8.81 11.70 -12.65
CA HIS A 563 8.14 12.79 -13.38
C HIS A 563 7.56 13.86 -12.47
N GLN A 564 7.14 13.53 -11.26
CA GLN A 564 6.68 14.51 -10.29
C GLN A 564 7.83 15.43 -9.84
N GLU A 565 8.99 14.88 -9.60
CA GLU A 565 10.19 15.61 -9.20
C GLU A 565 10.66 16.52 -10.35
N LEU A 566 10.59 16.02 -11.59
CA LEU A 566 10.80 16.86 -12.78
C LEU A 566 9.88 18.08 -12.80
N MET A 567 8.57 17.87 -12.58
CA MET A 567 7.61 18.97 -12.54
C MET A 567 7.91 19.99 -11.41
N PHE A 568 8.38 19.52 -10.25
CA PHE A 568 8.77 20.41 -9.16
C PHE A 568 10.03 21.22 -9.51
N VAL A 569 11.02 20.60 -10.17
CA VAL A 569 12.21 21.31 -10.67
C VAL A 569 11.80 22.35 -11.70
N GLU A 570 10.95 22.01 -12.67
CA GLU A 570 10.45 22.94 -13.68
C GLU A 570 9.66 24.11 -13.06
N TYR A 571 8.80 23.81 -12.07
CA TYR A 571 8.09 24.83 -11.29
C TYR A 571 9.08 25.80 -10.62
N MET A 572 10.13 25.27 -9.98
CA MET A 572 11.16 26.11 -9.34
C MET A 572 11.99 26.90 -10.35
N CYS A 573 12.22 26.35 -11.55
CA CYS A 573 12.82 27.11 -12.65
C CYS A 573 11.96 28.33 -12.99
N GLY A 574 10.65 28.16 -13.12
CA GLY A 574 9.70 29.24 -13.37
C GLY A 574 9.70 30.30 -12.25
N VAL A 575 9.66 29.86 -10.98
CA VAL A 575 9.74 30.76 -9.81
C VAL A 575 11.02 31.63 -9.82
N ARG A 576 12.11 31.08 -10.36
CA ARG A 576 13.42 31.75 -10.41
C ARG A 576 13.75 32.41 -11.74
N GLY A 577 12.81 32.42 -12.70
CA GLY A 577 13.03 33.00 -14.04
C GLY A 577 14.13 32.27 -14.84
N ARG A 578 14.31 30.95 -14.64
CA ARG A 578 15.31 30.12 -15.33
C ARG A 578 14.66 29.24 -16.37
N GLY A 579 15.43 28.80 -17.39
CA GLY A 579 14.96 27.81 -18.37
C GLY A 579 14.73 26.43 -17.76
N THR A 580 13.82 25.65 -18.34
CA THR A 580 13.47 24.29 -17.90
C THR A 580 14.20 23.18 -18.66
N ASP A 581 15.01 23.56 -19.68
CA ASP A 581 15.75 22.65 -20.58
C ASP A 581 16.64 21.62 -19.87
N ARG A 582 17.09 21.95 -18.66
CA ARG A 582 17.93 21.08 -17.82
C ARG A 582 17.19 20.42 -16.66
N GLY A 583 15.87 20.56 -16.54
CA GLY A 583 15.06 19.99 -15.46
C GLY A 583 15.11 18.47 -15.40
N HIS A 584 15.38 17.82 -16.52
CA HIS A 584 15.51 16.36 -16.64
C HIS A 584 16.76 15.77 -15.95
N ILE A 585 17.76 16.59 -15.62
CA ILE A 585 18.99 16.12 -14.97
C ILE A 585 18.69 15.64 -13.55
N GLY A 586 18.94 14.39 -13.27
CA GLY A 586 18.67 13.74 -11.96
C GLY A 586 17.25 13.22 -11.81
N THR A 587 16.35 13.44 -12.78
CA THR A 587 14.96 12.98 -12.74
C THR A 587 14.59 12.02 -13.87
N SER A 588 15.39 11.91 -14.93
CA SER A 588 15.12 11.01 -16.04
C SER A 588 15.71 9.61 -15.83
N LEU A 589 15.00 8.57 -16.30
CA LEU A 589 15.38 7.16 -16.32
C LEU A 589 15.53 6.67 -17.77
N ARG A 590 16.33 7.39 -18.58
CA ARG A 590 16.36 7.20 -20.05
C ARG A 590 17.67 6.64 -20.58
N GLU A 591 18.76 6.85 -19.91
CA GLU A 591 20.09 6.51 -20.41
C GLU A 591 20.92 5.77 -19.34
N PRO A 592 20.90 4.43 -19.33
CA PRO A 592 20.15 3.54 -20.22
C PRO A 592 18.65 3.43 -19.89
N PHE A 593 17.85 3.01 -20.87
CA PHE A 593 16.47 2.61 -20.60
C PHE A 593 16.40 1.35 -19.75
N ILE A 594 15.46 1.33 -18.80
CA ILE A 594 15.15 0.12 -18.05
C ILE A 594 14.03 -0.63 -18.80
N ASP A 595 14.33 -1.86 -19.19
CA ASP A 595 13.37 -2.80 -19.78
C ASP A 595 12.74 -3.63 -18.66
N TYR A 596 11.55 -3.25 -18.21
CA TYR A 596 10.87 -3.92 -17.09
C TYR A 596 10.34 -5.30 -17.49
N SER A 597 10.11 -5.56 -18.77
CA SER A 597 9.74 -6.89 -19.24
C SER A 597 10.89 -7.88 -19.08
N LYS A 598 12.13 -7.47 -19.41
CA LYS A 598 13.33 -8.28 -19.16
C LYS A 598 13.63 -8.42 -17.68
N MET A 599 13.42 -7.36 -16.90
CA MET A 599 13.57 -7.42 -15.44
C MET A 599 12.62 -8.48 -14.85
N ALA A 600 11.34 -8.46 -15.23
CA ALA A 600 10.35 -9.44 -14.79
C ALA A 600 10.71 -10.87 -15.23
N ALA A 601 11.14 -11.04 -16.48
CA ALA A 601 11.62 -12.33 -16.99
C ALA A 601 12.82 -12.85 -16.21
N GLY A 602 13.76 -11.97 -15.79
CA GLY A 602 14.88 -12.32 -14.93
C GLY A 602 14.46 -12.86 -13.55
N TYR A 603 13.30 -12.46 -13.05
CA TYR A 603 12.68 -12.98 -11.83
C TYR A 603 11.75 -14.18 -12.10
N GLY A 604 11.70 -14.67 -13.35
CA GLY A 604 10.85 -15.82 -13.74
C GLY A 604 9.38 -15.47 -14.00
N MET A 605 9.01 -14.18 -14.01
CA MET A 605 7.65 -13.74 -14.29
C MET A 605 7.40 -13.66 -15.79
N ALA A 606 6.32 -14.25 -16.26
CA ALA A 606 5.86 -14.07 -17.63
C ALA A 606 5.61 -12.57 -17.91
N SER A 607 6.13 -12.08 -19.03
CA SER A 607 6.12 -10.64 -19.30
C SER A 607 6.11 -10.33 -20.78
N GLU A 608 5.74 -9.09 -21.10
CA GLU A 608 5.67 -8.58 -22.46
C GLU A 608 5.99 -7.09 -22.50
N GLY A 609 6.64 -6.63 -23.54
CA GLY A 609 7.00 -5.23 -23.76
C GLY A 609 8.46 -5.04 -24.16
N PRO A 610 8.94 -3.79 -24.25
CA PRO A 610 8.21 -2.55 -24.03
C PRO A 610 7.20 -2.24 -25.17
N ILE A 611 5.99 -1.85 -24.80
CA ILE A 611 4.93 -1.48 -25.76
C ILE A 611 4.94 0.04 -25.94
N THR A 612 5.27 0.50 -27.13
CA THR A 612 5.27 1.92 -27.53
C THR A 612 4.13 2.24 -28.50
N ASP A 613 3.72 1.25 -29.28
CA ASP A 613 2.64 1.35 -30.26
C ASP A 613 1.28 1.14 -29.59
N PRO A 614 0.41 2.16 -29.53
CA PRO A 614 -0.88 2.05 -28.87
C PRO A 614 -1.80 0.99 -29.50
N THR A 615 -1.63 0.63 -30.76
CA THR A 615 -2.45 -0.40 -31.44
C THR A 615 -2.20 -1.82 -30.92
N LYS A 616 -1.05 -2.05 -30.28
CA LYS A 616 -0.66 -3.35 -29.70
C LYS A 616 -1.14 -3.53 -28.26
N LEU A 617 -1.59 -2.44 -27.59
CA LEU A 617 -1.88 -2.44 -26.17
C LEU A 617 -3.04 -3.38 -25.81
N ALA A 618 -4.18 -3.30 -26.51
CA ALA A 618 -5.35 -4.11 -26.20
C ALA A 618 -5.07 -5.62 -26.25
N ALA A 619 -4.30 -6.06 -27.24
CA ALA A 619 -3.92 -7.47 -27.39
C ALA A 619 -2.99 -7.93 -26.25
N ALA A 620 -2.05 -7.08 -25.83
CA ALA A 620 -1.15 -7.36 -24.72
C ALA A 620 -1.91 -7.43 -23.38
N LEU A 621 -2.79 -6.47 -23.11
CA LEU A 621 -3.65 -6.48 -21.92
C LEU A 621 -4.51 -7.74 -21.85
N LYS A 622 -5.06 -8.18 -23.00
CA LYS A 622 -5.83 -9.42 -23.06
C LYS A 622 -4.98 -10.64 -22.68
N ARG A 623 -3.76 -10.77 -23.22
CA ARG A 623 -2.84 -11.87 -22.86
C ARG A 623 -2.50 -11.87 -21.36
N GLY A 624 -2.24 -10.70 -20.80
CA GLY A 624 -1.99 -10.57 -19.37
C GLY A 624 -3.18 -10.99 -18.51
N VAL A 625 -4.39 -10.54 -18.85
CA VAL A 625 -5.63 -10.97 -18.18
C VAL A 625 -5.84 -12.47 -18.29
N ASP A 626 -5.63 -13.04 -19.47
CA ASP A 626 -5.78 -14.49 -19.71
C ASP A 626 -4.74 -15.29 -18.90
N SER A 627 -3.52 -14.78 -18.72
CA SER A 627 -2.48 -15.41 -17.89
C SER A 627 -2.89 -15.43 -16.42
N VAL A 628 -3.35 -14.29 -15.89
CA VAL A 628 -3.81 -14.21 -14.49
C VAL A 628 -5.02 -15.14 -14.25
N LYS A 629 -5.92 -15.27 -15.21
CA LYS A 629 -7.04 -16.24 -15.14
C LYS A 629 -6.58 -17.70 -15.07
N ARG A 630 -5.40 -18.01 -15.59
CA ARG A 630 -4.79 -19.34 -15.47
C ARG A 630 -4.04 -19.54 -14.14
N GLY A 631 -3.99 -18.52 -13.29
CA GLY A 631 -3.30 -18.57 -12.01
C GLY A 631 -1.83 -18.13 -12.04
N GLU A 632 -1.40 -17.42 -13.10
CA GLU A 632 -0.02 -17.02 -13.32
C GLU A 632 0.14 -15.50 -13.19
N PRO A 633 1.14 -14.96 -12.47
CA PRO A 633 1.45 -13.54 -12.50
C PRO A 633 1.99 -13.11 -13.86
N TYR A 634 1.66 -11.88 -14.27
CA TYR A 634 2.07 -11.36 -15.57
C TYR A 634 2.41 -9.88 -15.50
N LEU A 635 3.49 -9.45 -16.20
CA LEU A 635 3.88 -8.06 -16.30
C LEU A 635 3.84 -7.58 -17.76
N ILE A 636 3.25 -6.40 -17.98
CA ILE A 636 3.24 -5.71 -19.28
C ILE A 636 3.98 -4.38 -19.13
N ASP A 637 5.11 -4.22 -19.83
CA ASP A 637 5.84 -2.94 -19.84
C ASP A 637 5.25 -2.03 -20.92
N VAL A 638 4.59 -0.94 -20.50
CA VAL A 638 3.97 0.04 -21.40
C VAL A 638 4.72 1.36 -21.29
N ILE A 639 5.38 1.75 -22.37
CA ILE A 639 6.01 3.08 -22.46
C ILE A 639 4.91 4.12 -22.64
N THR A 640 4.80 5.01 -21.68
CA THR A 640 3.74 6.01 -21.66
C THR A 640 4.26 7.41 -21.96
N GLN A 641 3.34 8.26 -22.38
CA GLN A 641 3.60 9.69 -22.44
C GLN A 641 3.95 10.18 -21.03
N PRO A 642 4.80 11.20 -20.89
CA PRO A 642 4.81 12.01 -19.69
C PRO A 642 3.36 12.54 -19.49
N ARG A 643 3.01 12.91 -18.29
CA ARG A 643 1.65 13.39 -17.94
C ARG A 643 1.06 14.34 -18.95
#